data_4ee49f1f9a38dc3614dd53db0d437dbc
#
_entry.id   4ee49f1f9a38dc3614dd53db0d437dbc
#
_cell.length_a   1.000
_cell.length_b   1.000
_cell.length_c   1.000
_cell.angle_alpha   90.00
_cell.angle_beta   90.00
_cell.angle_gamma   90.00
#
_symmetry.space_group_name_H-M   'P 1'
#
loop_
_entity.id
_entity.type
_entity.pdbx_description
1 polymer ?
#
loop_
_entity_poly.entity_id
_entity_poly.type
_entity_poly.pdbx_seq_one_letter_code
_entity_poly.pdbx_strand_id
1 'polypeptide(L)'
;MLVNENKHFERIKDNLIKTTIISHLYLDLIVIFTLGITSICNSQITNNIGLKDSNCILVQDSLSILPSSVIIEYQNIRLLSNEYTVVDNEILGLPSLCKKSDSLKISYRTFDFRFGEVLSHLDTTKMVKKDIVYIGYDYSPFKNSNNQALISGKGLDYNGSFTRGFSVGNSQSLVLNSNFNLQLAGDLGNGLKIVAAISDDNIPIQPEGNTQSLQEFDQVYIRLSKDKTSVVAGDYQQQSRNSYFMKYFKKLKGASVTHGQSLSTTKKLESRASFAVSKGKFNRLTLPVEEGNQGPYKLTGANGERFLIVLAGSERVYYDGVLLERGEDFDYTIDYNRAEIVFTPKRIVARESRIIIEYEYTDQNYLRTLYTLESNYTSNKLKISTQFYSEQDSKNGSGQAALDSIDKQILATSGDNLMDAVRSGVNALQEDASDQGRITYIMLDHPTSSNPDDFILKYSNDTNMPLFTAIFSEVEGGNGDYIIDNEIGTNGRVYKYVGTGMGTYLPTIRIVPPEQKQMLTSRIEYQISKNAMLYGELGWTNLDINRLSILNKEDNQGLATNIGYKHEWALDSAKLWRLSTDLNYEYVDEKFNPLNPYRVAEFSREWSITEPNTGNEQIIKSIINLQKGNQLSIRYGLSSYERLSLYEGRQHYIDAKYNHKGWNMIAIGKYLESEGY
;
A
#
# COMPACT_ATOMS: atom_id res chain seq x y z
N MET A 1 -3.40 53.53 6.60
CA MET A 1 -2.85 52.93 7.82
C MET A 1 -3.92 52.50 8.84
N LEU A 2 -5.19 52.57 8.50
CA LEU A 2 -6.35 52.26 9.41
C LEU A 2 -7.14 50.99 9.00
N VAL A 3 -6.69 50.22 7.99
CA VAL A 3 -7.39 48.99 7.54
C VAL A 3 -6.70 47.71 8.03
N ASN A 4 -5.48 47.80 8.59
CA ASN A 4 -4.74 46.60 9.06
C ASN A 4 -4.94 46.29 10.55
N GLU A 5 -5.46 47.20 11.35
CA GLU A 5 -5.69 46.95 12.78
C GLU A 5 -6.98 46.16 13.05
N ASN A 6 -7.98 46.29 12.20
CA ASN A 6 -9.26 45.57 12.39
C ASN A 6 -9.13 44.05 12.10
N LYS A 7 -8.22 43.60 11.23
CA LYS A 7 -8.01 42.18 10.98
C LYS A 7 -7.21 41.46 12.09
N HIS A 8 -6.46 42.24 12.86
CA HIS A 8 -5.71 41.67 14.01
C HIS A 8 -6.59 41.52 15.23
N PHE A 9 -7.55 42.43 15.43
CA PHE A 9 -8.53 42.36 16.52
C PHE A 9 -9.57 41.25 16.32
N GLU A 10 -10.00 40.98 15.09
CA GLU A 10 -10.90 39.86 14.78
C GLU A 10 -10.22 38.51 15.00
N ARG A 11 -8.94 38.33 14.61
CA ARG A 11 -8.17 37.09 14.88
C ARG A 11 -7.93 36.83 16.37
N ILE A 12 -7.80 37.87 17.20
CA ILE A 12 -7.61 37.70 18.64
C ILE A 12 -8.96 37.34 19.29
N LYS A 13 -10.07 37.87 18.80
CA LYS A 13 -11.41 37.55 19.28
C LYS A 13 -11.81 36.10 18.95
N ASP A 14 -11.51 35.62 17.75
CA ASP A 14 -11.78 34.24 17.34
C ASP A 14 -10.92 33.21 18.11
N ASN A 15 -9.67 33.56 18.44
CA ASN A 15 -8.83 32.69 19.26
C ASN A 15 -9.24 32.69 20.74
N LEU A 16 -9.72 33.81 21.28
CA LEU A 16 -10.28 33.87 22.66
C LEU A 16 -11.58 33.06 22.79
N ILE A 17 -12.46 33.16 21.79
CA ILE A 17 -13.72 32.38 21.77
C ILE A 17 -13.44 30.90 21.67
N LYS A 18 -12.48 30.48 20.82
CA LYS A 18 -12.08 29.05 20.72
C LYS A 18 -11.44 28.51 21.99
N THR A 19 -10.61 29.30 22.68
CA THR A 19 -10.01 28.89 23.97
C THR A 19 -11.03 28.79 25.07
N THR A 20 -12.02 29.67 25.11
CA THR A 20 -13.09 29.68 26.13
C THR A 20 -14.05 28.49 25.92
N ILE A 21 -14.39 28.16 24.66
CA ILE A 21 -15.25 27.00 24.34
C ILE A 21 -14.52 25.68 24.68
N ILE A 22 -13.22 25.57 24.39
CA ILE A 22 -12.42 24.38 24.72
C ILE A 22 -12.28 24.23 26.23
N SER A 23 -12.12 25.32 27.01
CA SER A 23 -12.04 25.27 28.49
C SER A 23 -13.37 24.87 29.14
N HIS A 24 -14.50 25.31 28.60
CA HIS A 24 -15.83 24.89 29.10
C HIS A 24 -16.12 23.42 28.74
N LEU A 25 -15.77 22.95 27.54
CA LEU A 25 -15.88 21.54 27.18
C LEU A 25 -14.99 20.62 28.05
N TYR A 26 -13.79 21.08 28.43
CA TYR A 26 -12.94 20.36 29.37
C TYR A 26 -13.47 20.31 30.79
N LEU A 27 -14.08 21.42 31.27
CA LEU A 27 -14.71 21.47 32.59
C LEU A 27 -15.96 20.59 32.67
N ASP A 28 -16.81 20.61 31.64
CA ASP A 28 -17.98 19.73 31.54
C ASP A 28 -17.61 18.25 31.44
N LEU A 29 -16.52 17.90 30.72
CA LEU A 29 -16.03 16.54 30.68
C LEU A 29 -15.45 16.04 32.01
N ILE A 30 -14.76 16.91 32.76
CA ILE A 30 -14.24 16.60 34.09
C ILE A 30 -15.39 16.45 35.09
N VAL A 31 -16.43 17.29 35.03
CA VAL A 31 -17.60 17.19 35.88
C VAL A 31 -18.42 15.93 35.59
N ILE A 32 -18.55 15.52 34.32
CA ILE A 32 -19.20 14.26 33.95
C ILE A 32 -18.37 13.05 34.41
N PHE A 33 -17.04 13.15 34.33
CA PHE A 33 -16.15 12.05 34.75
C PHE A 33 -16.09 11.93 36.31
N THR A 34 -16.12 13.02 37.03
CA THR A 34 -16.16 13.01 38.50
C THR A 34 -17.54 12.64 39.06
N LEU A 35 -18.64 13.01 38.40
CA LEU A 35 -20.00 12.56 38.75
C LEU A 35 -20.25 11.09 38.40
N GLY A 36 -19.60 10.54 37.34
CA GLY A 36 -19.67 9.13 36.97
C GLY A 36 -18.93 8.21 37.94
N ILE A 37 -17.91 8.68 38.64
CA ILE A 37 -17.12 7.85 39.60
C ILE A 37 -17.73 7.90 41.00
N THR A 38 -18.50 8.91 41.34
CA THR A 38 -19.14 9.03 42.69
C THR A 38 -20.49 8.32 42.81
N SER A 39 -21.07 7.82 41.70
CA SER A 39 -22.37 7.11 41.75
C SER A 39 -22.27 5.60 41.99
N ILE A 40 -21.09 5.04 42.22
CA ILE A 40 -20.89 3.58 42.40
C ILE A 40 -20.98 3.14 43.86
N CYS A 41 -21.28 3.97 44.83
CA CYS A 41 -21.46 3.50 46.20
C CYS A 41 -22.34 4.40 47.06
N ASN A 42 -23.65 4.27 46.95
CA ASN A 42 -24.55 4.62 48.08
C ASN A 42 -26.03 4.45 47.69
N SER A 43 -26.50 3.19 47.59
CA SER A 43 -27.91 2.93 47.82
C SER A 43 -28.03 2.21 49.16
N GLN A 44 -28.26 2.98 50.23
CA GLN A 44 -28.84 2.36 51.44
C GLN A 44 -30.33 2.20 51.17
N ILE A 45 -30.76 0.97 51.00
CA ILE A 45 -32.19 0.62 50.91
C ILE A 45 -32.70 0.43 52.33
N THR A 46 -33.63 1.25 52.73
CA THR A 46 -34.37 1.06 53.99
C THR A 46 -35.76 0.57 53.66
N ASN A 47 -36.04 -0.67 53.93
CA ASN A 47 -37.36 -1.26 53.73
C ASN A 47 -38.07 -1.49 55.10
N ASN A 48 -39.31 -1.03 55.17
CA ASN A 48 -40.26 -1.45 56.23
C ASN A 48 -41.08 -2.62 55.66
N ILE A 49 -40.96 -3.80 56.24
CA ILE A 49 -41.55 -5.02 55.68
C ILE A 49 -42.65 -5.57 56.62
N GLY A 50 -43.80 -5.85 56.01
CA GLY A 50 -44.87 -6.65 56.61
C GLY A 50 -44.80 -8.11 56.13
N LEU A 51 -44.96 -9.07 57.04
CA LEU A 51 -44.78 -10.52 56.85
C LEU A 51 -45.74 -11.16 55.86
N LYS A 52 -45.20 -12.01 55.00
CA LYS A 52 -45.90 -13.19 54.43
C LYS A 52 -44.92 -14.38 54.37
N ASP A 53 -45.42 -15.51 54.95
CA ASP A 53 -45.01 -16.92 54.78
C ASP A 53 -43.98 -17.51 55.75
N SER A 54 -44.09 -18.85 55.87
CA SER A 54 -43.58 -19.80 56.84
C SER A 54 -42.05 -19.92 56.98
N ASN A 55 -41.29 -19.25 56.14
CA ASN A 55 -39.84 -19.06 56.28
C ASN A 55 -39.58 -17.59 56.56
N CYS A 56 -38.91 -17.28 57.64
CA CYS A 56 -38.70 -15.93 58.12
C CYS A 56 -37.75 -15.14 57.20
N ILE A 57 -38.22 -14.79 56.00
CA ILE A 57 -37.51 -13.94 55.03
C ILE A 57 -37.79 -12.49 55.47
N LEU A 58 -36.74 -11.82 55.92
CA LEU A 58 -36.80 -10.39 56.28
C LEU A 58 -36.67 -9.50 55.08
N VAL A 59 -35.83 -9.87 54.11
CA VAL A 59 -35.60 -9.12 52.85
C VAL A 59 -35.33 -10.15 51.76
N GLN A 60 -35.88 -9.89 50.58
CA GLN A 60 -35.52 -10.54 49.31
C GLN A 60 -35.23 -9.47 48.29
N ASP A 61 -34.01 -9.45 47.76
CA ASP A 61 -33.57 -8.47 46.75
C ASP A 61 -33.42 -9.13 45.37
N SER A 62 -33.35 -8.35 44.31
CA SER A 62 -33.04 -8.81 42.97
C SER A 62 -31.57 -9.14 42.78
N LEU A 63 -30.67 -8.57 43.57
CA LEU A 63 -29.24 -8.70 43.56
C LEU A 63 -28.69 -9.41 44.79
N SER A 64 -27.52 -10.02 44.72
CA SER A 64 -26.89 -10.66 45.88
C SER A 64 -26.48 -9.62 46.93
N ILE A 65 -26.84 -9.92 48.21
CA ILE A 65 -26.60 -9.03 49.31
C ILE A 65 -25.18 -9.23 49.84
N LEU A 66 -24.48 -8.11 50.15
CA LEU A 66 -23.16 -8.15 50.79
C LEU A 66 -23.30 -8.44 52.28
N PRO A 67 -22.97 -9.66 52.79
CA PRO A 67 -23.29 -10.06 54.19
C PRO A 67 -22.70 -9.12 55.25
N SER A 68 -21.49 -8.59 55.01
CA SER A 68 -20.79 -7.70 55.94
C SER A 68 -21.42 -6.33 56.07
N SER A 69 -22.33 -5.96 55.16
CA SER A 69 -22.98 -4.64 55.13
C SER A 69 -24.34 -4.59 55.80
N VAL A 70 -24.88 -5.75 56.19
CA VAL A 70 -26.21 -5.89 56.79
C VAL A 70 -26.22 -5.34 58.21
N ILE A 71 -27.09 -4.37 58.47
CA ILE A 71 -27.36 -3.79 59.80
C ILE A 71 -28.85 -3.89 60.02
N ILE A 72 -29.26 -4.59 61.10
CA ILE A 72 -30.64 -4.68 61.52
C ILE A 72 -30.79 -4.00 62.88
N GLU A 73 -31.75 -3.07 63.00
CA GLU A 73 -32.04 -2.31 64.19
C GLU A 73 -33.50 -2.58 64.62
N TYR A 74 -33.68 -2.87 65.91
CA TYR A 74 -34.99 -3.00 66.56
C TYR A 74 -35.07 -1.97 67.70
N GLN A 75 -36.03 -1.06 67.65
CA GLN A 75 -36.18 0.03 68.63
C GLN A 75 -34.87 0.78 68.90
N ASN A 76 -34.12 1.12 67.85
CA ASN A 76 -32.80 1.76 67.87
C ASN A 76 -31.66 0.95 68.50
N ILE A 77 -31.85 -0.35 68.75
CA ILE A 77 -30.82 -1.24 69.22
C ILE A 77 -30.37 -2.12 68.04
N ARG A 78 -29.06 -2.14 67.76
CA ARG A 78 -28.49 -2.96 66.71
C ARG A 78 -28.44 -4.41 67.11
N LEU A 79 -28.97 -5.29 66.27
CA LEU A 79 -28.99 -6.75 66.46
C LEU A 79 -27.62 -7.38 66.17
N LEU A 80 -27.31 -8.48 66.85
CA LEU A 80 -26.08 -9.23 66.67
C LEU A 80 -26.19 -10.10 65.41
N SER A 81 -25.07 -10.35 64.73
CA SER A 81 -25.00 -11.18 63.52
C SER A 81 -25.38 -12.65 63.66
N ASN A 82 -25.59 -13.12 64.88
CA ASN A 82 -26.06 -14.48 65.14
C ASN A 82 -27.61 -14.59 65.17
N GLU A 83 -28.35 -13.50 65.06
CA GLU A 83 -29.81 -13.45 65.06
C GLU A 83 -30.43 -13.48 63.64
N TYR A 84 -29.58 -13.38 62.58
CA TYR A 84 -29.99 -13.47 61.19
C TYR A 84 -28.93 -14.14 60.33
N THR A 85 -29.31 -14.63 59.16
CA THR A 85 -28.39 -15.24 58.16
C THR A 85 -28.65 -14.60 56.80
N VAL A 86 -27.58 -14.34 56.06
CA VAL A 86 -27.66 -13.82 54.71
C VAL A 86 -27.34 -14.95 53.73
N VAL A 87 -28.25 -15.26 52.81
CA VAL A 87 -28.09 -16.30 51.80
C VAL A 87 -28.37 -15.67 50.47
N ASP A 88 -27.32 -15.47 49.67
CA ASP A 88 -27.33 -14.82 48.33
C ASP A 88 -28.10 -13.48 48.32
N ASN A 89 -29.35 -13.48 47.89
CA ASN A 89 -30.20 -12.30 47.77
C ASN A 89 -31.25 -12.17 48.87
N GLU A 90 -31.15 -13.00 49.90
CA GLU A 90 -32.15 -13.05 51.00
C GLU A 90 -31.51 -12.83 52.35
N ILE A 91 -32.22 -12.14 53.25
CA ILE A 91 -31.88 -12.01 54.64
C ILE A 91 -32.95 -12.80 55.45
N LEU A 92 -32.51 -13.86 56.08
CA LEU A 92 -33.32 -14.73 56.86
C LEU A 92 -33.14 -14.41 58.35
N GLY A 93 -34.23 -14.11 59.07
CA GLY A 93 -34.22 -13.87 60.52
C GLY A 93 -34.56 -15.13 61.28
N LEU A 94 -34.11 -15.20 62.57
CA LEU A 94 -34.58 -16.25 63.49
C LEU A 94 -36.08 -16.08 63.80
N PRO A 95 -36.82 -17.14 64.14
CA PRO A 95 -38.28 -17.10 64.44
C PRO A 95 -38.68 -16.08 65.49
N SER A 96 -37.77 -15.72 66.41
CA SER A 96 -37.99 -14.71 67.45
C SER A 96 -38.05 -13.32 66.87
N LEU A 97 -37.37 -13.02 65.75
CA LEU A 97 -37.35 -11.77 65.01
C LEU A 97 -38.61 -11.60 64.15
N CYS A 98 -39.11 -12.69 63.59
CA CYS A 98 -40.30 -12.66 62.75
C CYS A 98 -41.55 -12.16 63.48
N LYS A 99 -41.63 -12.37 64.80
CA LYS A 99 -42.72 -11.85 65.66
C LYS A 99 -42.59 -10.35 65.91
N LYS A 100 -41.47 -9.73 65.54
CA LYS A 100 -41.16 -8.28 65.81
C LYS A 100 -41.06 -7.48 64.51
N SER A 101 -41.51 -7.99 63.41
CA SER A 101 -41.26 -7.51 62.04
C SER A 101 -41.74 -6.09 61.77
N ASP A 102 -42.78 -5.66 62.43
CA ASP A 102 -43.39 -4.33 62.13
C ASP A 102 -42.55 -3.12 62.61
N SER A 103 -41.38 -3.39 63.24
CA SER A 103 -40.51 -2.35 63.80
C SER A 103 -39.01 -2.54 63.50
N LEU A 104 -38.68 -3.42 62.57
CA LEU A 104 -37.29 -3.64 62.15
C LEU A 104 -36.88 -2.67 61.08
N LYS A 105 -35.73 -1.99 61.30
CA LYS A 105 -35.08 -1.17 60.27
C LYS A 105 -33.87 -1.94 59.76
N ILE A 106 -33.84 -2.26 58.45
CA ILE A 106 -32.80 -3.09 57.80
C ILE A 106 -32.08 -2.23 56.76
N SER A 107 -30.75 -2.13 56.88
CA SER A 107 -29.88 -1.45 55.93
C SER A 107 -28.83 -2.42 55.42
N TYR A 108 -28.61 -2.47 54.09
CA TYR A 108 -27.65 -3.37 53.47
C TYR A 108 -27.15 -2.81 52.15
N ARG A 109 -26.10 -3.41 51.60
CA ARG A 109 -25.57 -3.15 50.23
C ARG A 109 -25.70 -4.41 49.43
N THR A 110 -25.86 -4.23 48.10
CA THR A 110 -25.89 -5.31 47.14
C THR A 110 -24.67 -5.33 46.25
N PHE A 111 -24.32 -6.46 45.66
CA PHE A 111 -23.44 -6.55 44.52
C PHE A 111 -24.20 -6.12 43.25
N ASP A 112 -23.49 -5.74 42.19
CA ASP A 112 -24.10 -5.36 40.91
C ASP A 112 -24.61 -6.59 40.10
N PHE A 113 -24.54 -7.76 40.66
CA PHE A 113 -24.95 -9.04 40.04
C PHE A 113 -25.42 -10.05 41.09
N ARG A 114 -26.07 -11.13 40.63
CA ARG A 114 -26.59 -12.19 41.47
C ARG A 114 -25.70 -13.42 41.38
N PHE A 115 -25.09 -13.87 42.50
CA PHE A 115 -24.20 -15.03 42.58
C PHE A 115 -24.93 -16.37 42.40
N GLY A 116 -26.19 -16.45 42.80
CA GLY A 116 -27.00 -17.65 42.67
C GLY A 116 -27.59 -17.89 41.28
N GLU A 117 -27.34 -17.04 40.34
CA GLU A 117 -27.83 -17.18 38.95
C GLU A 117 -27.00 -18.21 38.19
N VAL A 118 -27.66 -19.18 37.55
CA VAL A 118 -26.98 -20.19 36.73
C VAL A 118 -26.50 -19.54 35.45
N LEU A 119 -25.20 -19.24 35.40
CA LEU A 119 -24.55 -18.73 34.19
C LEU A 119 -24.33 -19.90 33.23
N SER A 120 -24.99 -19.88 32.07
CA SER A 120 -24.74 -20.80 30.99
C SER A 120 -23.86 -20.14 29.91
N HIS A 121 -22.90 -20.87 29.34
CA HIS A 121 -22.03 -20.39 28.25
C HIS A 121 -22.82 -20.04 26.99
N LEU A 122 -24.02 -20.60 26.84
CA LEU A 122 -24.89 -20.41 25.69
C LEU A 122 -26.32 -20.16 26.17
N ASP A 123 -26.89 -19.02 25.79
CA ASP A 123 -28.29 -18.72 26.01
C ASP A 123 -29.12 -19.50 24.97
N THR A 124 -29.77 -20.59 25.43
CA THR A 124 -30.56 -21.46 24.55
C THR A 124 -31.77 -20.77 23.93
N THR A 125 -32.22 -19.64 24.47
CA THR A 125 -33.32 -18.85 23.90
C THR A 125 -32.92 -18.13 22.60
N LYS A 126 -31.61 -17.94 22.38
CA LYS A 126 -31.02 -17.35 21.20
C LYS A 126 -30.67 -18.37 20.11
N MET A 127 -30.96 -19.64 20.32
CA MET A 127 -30.80 -20.70 19.33
C MET A 127 -31.93 -20.68 18.33
N VAL A 128 -31.63 -20.54 17.05
CA VAL A 128 -32.60 -20.58 15.96
C VAL A 128 -32.43 -21.87 15.17
N LYS A 129 -33.51 -22.64 15.03
CA LYS A 129 -33.51 -23.85 14.20
C LYS A 129 -33.49 -23.49 12.73
N LYS A 130 -32.50 -23.97 11.99
CA LYS A 130 -32.37 -23.76 10.55
C LYS A 130 -33.23 -24.78 9.78
N ASP A 131 -34.17 -24.32 9.00
CA ASP A 131 -35.19 -25.14 8.32
C ASP A 131 -34.71 -25.85 7.04
N ILE A 132 -33.43 -26.05 6.78
CA ILE A 132 -32.97 -26.71 5.56
C ILE A 132 -31.84 -27.71 5.82
N VAL A 133 -32.17 -29.00 5.70
CA VAL A 133 -31.31 -30.16 5.38
C VAL A 133 -30.20 -30.57 6.39
N TYR A 134 -29.76 -29.76 7.32
CA TYR A 134 -28.84 -30.17 8.38
C TYR A 134 -29.46 -29.89 9.75
N ILE A 135 -29.46 -30.89 10.61
CA ILE A 135 -29.89 -30.76 12.01
C ILE A 135 -28.80 -29.96 12.75
N GLY A 136 -28.93 -28.64 12.70
CA GLY A 136 -28.01 -27.71 13.36
C GLY A 136 -28.77 -26.50 13.91
N TYR A 137 -28.30 -26.00 15.05
CA TYR A 137 -28.77 -24.74 15.63
C TYR A 137 -27.71 -23.68 15.38
N ASP A 138 -28.13 -22.50 14.89
CA ASP A 138 -27.28 -21.32 14.80
C ASP A 138 -27.45 -20.49 16.08
N TYR A 139 -26.34 -20.19 16.74
CA TYR A 139 -26.32 -19.33 17.93
C TYR A 139 -26.01 -17.90 17.52
N SER A 140 -26.98 -17.00 17.71
CA SER A 140 -26.80 -15.56 17.45
C SER A 140 -26.84 -14.78 18.76
N PRO A 141 -25.71 -14.44 19.38
CA PRO A 141 -25.65 -13.77 20.68
C PRO A 141 -26.27 -12.37 20.67
N PHE A 142 -26.46 -11.77 19.50
CA PHE A 142 -26.89 -10.37 19.34
C PHE A 142 -28.35 -10.20 18.91
N LYS A 143 -29.16 -11.25 18.91
CA LYS A 143 -30.53 -11.20 18.34
C LYS A 143 -31.55 -10.45 19.19
N ASN A 144 -31.23 -10.01 20.39
CA ASN A 144 -32.16 -9.32 21.30
C ASN A 144 -31.56 -8.10 22.04
N SER A 145 -30.50 -7.49 21.54
CA SER A 145 -30.21 -6.14 22.01
C SER A 145 -31.08 -5.17 21.22
N ASN A 146 -31.92 -4.40 21.88
CA ASN A 146 -32.41 -3.13 21.37
C ASN A 146 -31.19 -2.22 21.16
N ASN A 147 -30.36 -2.55 20.17
CA ASN A 147 -29.35 -1.66 19.67
C ASN A 147 -30.12 -0.49 19.06
N GLN A 148 -30.25 0.58 19.81
CA GLN A 148 -30.52 1.87 19.19
C GLN A 148 -29.36 2.06 18.19
N ALA A 149 -29.66 1.79 16.94
CA ALA A 149 -28.72 2.00 15.85
C ALA A 149 -28.25 3.46 15.94
N LEU A 150 -26.95 3.67 16.08
CA LEU A 150 -26.34 5.01 16.06
C LEU A 150 -26.74 5.78 14.77
N ILE A 151 -27.15 5.04 13.74
CA ILE A 151 -27.67 5.58 12.48
C ILE A 151 -28.88 4.72 12.09
N SER A 152 -30.09 5.18 12.38
CA SER A 152 -31.33 4.52 11.96
C SER A 152 -31.72 4.98 10.54
N GLY A 153 -31.13 4.38 9.50
CA GLY A 153 -31.57 4.52 8.13
C GLY A 153 -32.22 3.24 7.64
N LYS A 154 -33.47 3.29 7.14
CA LYS A 154 -34.05 2.14 6.44
C LYS A 154 -33.18 1.83 5.22
N GLY A 155 -32.53 0.64 5.20
CA GLY A 155 -31.74 0.16 4.06
C GLY A 155 -30.22 0.29 4.17
N LEU A 156 -29.67 0.69 5.33
CA LEU A 156 -28.22 0.74 5.60
C LEU A 156 -27.83 -0.33 6.60
N ASP A 157 -26.97 -1.23 6.19
CA ASP A 157 -26.29 -2.19 7.06
C ASP A 157 -24.93 -1.64 7.45
N TYR A 158 -24.63 -1.62 8.73
CA TYR A 158 -23.34 -1.19 9.23
C TYR A 158 -22.80 -2.18 10.27
N ASN A 159 -21.50 -2.39 10.25
CA ASN A 159 -20.77 -3.18 11.22
C ASN A 159 -19.47 -2.44 11.54
N GLY A 160 -19.16 -2.30 12.82
CA GLY A 160 -17.95 -1.60 13.19
C GLY A 160 -17.58 -1.79 14.63
N SER A 161 -16.32 -1.53 14.92
CA SER A 161 -15.77 -1.50 16.27
C SER A 161 -14.89 -0.29 16.46
N PHE A 162 -14.97 0.31 17.63
CA PHE A 162 -14.08 1.38 18.06
C PHE A 162 -13.48 0.99 19.41
N THR A 163 -12.17 0.90 19.46
CA THR A 163 -11.45 0.57 20.69
C THR A 163 -10.44 1.69 20.97
N ARG A 164 -10.44 2.16 22.21
CA ARG A 164 -9.43 3.09 22.71
C ARG A 164 -8.83 2.56 23.97
N GLY A 165 -7.50 2.37 23.99
CA GLY A 165 -6.76 1.80 25.11
C GLY A 165 -5.61 2.68 25.53
N PHE A 166 -5.24 2.58 26.82
CA PHE A 166 -4.04 3.20 27.35
C PHE A 166 -3.08 2.10 27.76
N SER A 167 -1.84 2.18 27.35
CA SER A 167 -0.79 1.28 27.86
C SER A 167 0.28 2.07 28.59
N VAL A 168 0.66 1.59 29.77
CA VAL A 168 1.72 2.16 30.63
C VAL A 168 2.59 1.00 31.10
N GLY A 169 3.90 1.17 31.02
CA GLY A 169 4.87 0.16 31.46
C GLY A 169 6.10 0.77 32.10
N ASN A 170 6.93 -0.04 32.75
CA ASN A 170 8.13 0.42 33.46
C ASN A 170 9.18 1.06 32.52
N SER A 171 9.15 0.74 31.23
CA SER A 171 10.06 1.26 30.20
C SER A 171 9.32 1.99 29.08
N GLN A 172 8.01 2.26 29.25
CA GLN A 172 7.18 2.87 28.23
C GLN A 172 6.35 4.01 28.83
N SER A 173 6.41 5.19 28.20
CA SER A 173 5.52 6.33 28.51
C SER A 173 4.07 5.98 28.20
N LEU A 174 3.12 6.74 28.75
CA LEU A 174 1.70 6.59 28.45
C LEU A 174 1.46 6.64 26.92
N VAL A 175 1.00 5.55 26.37
CA VAL A 175 0.65 5.44 24.94
C VAL A 175 -0.85 5.25 24.81
N LEU A 176 -1.47 6.05 23.94
CA LEU A 176 -2.88 5.96 23.56
C LEU A 176 -2.98 5.09 22.30
N ASN A 177 -3.63 3.95 22.41
CA ASN A 177 -3.93 3.05 21.30
C ASN A 177 -5.38 3.28 20.85
N SER A 178 -5.57 3.50 19.57
CA SER A 178 -6.88 3.65 18.95
C SER A 178 -7.01 2.68 17.79
N ASN A 179 -8.12 1.94 17.75
CA ASN A 179 -8.50 1.08 16.65
C ASN A 179 -9.91 1.44 16.24
N PHE A 180 -10.12 1.73 14.96
CA PHE A 180 -11.43 2.02 14.39
C PHE A 180 -11.63 1.19 13.13
N ASN A 181 -12.70 0.39 13.11
CA ASN A 181 -13.13 -0.35 11.93
C ASN A 181 -14.61 -0.09 11.72
N LEU A 182 -14.97 0.39 10.53
CA LEU A 182 -16.35 0.62 10.12
C LEU A 182 -16.58 0.09 8.71
N GLN A 183 -17.55 -0.77 8.56
CA GLN A 183 -18.07 -1.21 7.27
C GLN A 183 -19.50 -0.73 7.14
N LEU A 184 -19.82 -0.11 6.02
CA LEU A 184 -21.13 0.42 5.70
C LEU A 184 -21.55 -0.03 4.32
N ALA A 185 -22.73 -0.60 4.19
CA ALA A 185 -23.31 -0.98 2.90
C ALA A 185 -24.82 -0.75 2.93
N GLY A 186 -25.38 -0.32 1.81
CA GLY A 186 -26.85 -0.18 1.71
C GLY A 186 -27.33 0.72 0.60
N ASP A 187 -28.62 0.98 0.61
CA ASP A 187 -29.33 1.83 -0.33
C ASP A 187 -29.70 3.18 0.35
N LEU A 188 -29.17 4.26 -0.20
CA LEU A 188 -29.45 5.64 0.26
C LEU A 188 -30.75 6.20 -0.27
N GLY A 189 -31.52 5.41 -1.03
CA GLY A 189 -32.73 5.81 -1.71
C GLY A 189 -32.49 6.20 -3.18
N ASN A 190 -33.58 6.19 -3.95
CA ASN A 190 -33.54 6.49 -5.39
C ASN A 190 -32.56 5.63 -6.23
N GLY A 191 -32.25 4.40 -5.78
CA GLY A 191 -31.32 3.49 -6.43
C GLY A 191 -29.82 3.85 -6.21
N LEU A 192 -29.52 4.80 -5.33
CA LEU A 192 -28.15 5.15 -4.96
C LEU A 192 -27.68 4.20 -3.86
N LYS A 193 -26.65 3.41 -4.14
CA LYS A 193 -26.03 2.46 -3.23
C LYS A 193 -24.70 3.00 -2.71
N ILE A 194 -24.43 2.78 -1.42
CA ILE A 194 -23.15 3.07 -0.77
C ILE A 194 -22.49 1.78 -0.31
N VAL A 195 -21.17 1.71 -0.48
CA VAL A 195 -20.29 0.76 0.19
C VAL A 195 -19.08 1.54 0.69
N ALA A 196 -18.83 1.48 1.97
CA ALA A 196 -17.66 2.13 2.58
C ALA A 196 -16.96 1.17 3.53
N ALA A 197 -15.66 1.23 3.57
CA ALA A 197 -14.85 0.60 4.59
C ALA A 197 -13.83 1.62 5.08
N ILE A 198 -13.75 1.74 6.40
CA ILE A 198 -12.78 2.59 7.09
C ILE A 198 -12.12 1.71 8.12
N SER A 199 -10.82 1.52 7.99
CA SER A 199 -9.99 0.80 8.94
C SER A 199 -8.83 1.71 9.33
N ASP A 200 -8.70 1.99 10.62
CA ASP A 200 -7.59 2.75 11.21
C ASP A 200 -7.10 1.96 12.42
N ASP A 201 -6.09 1.16 12.21
CA ASP A 201 -5.46 0.30 13.23
C ASP A 201 -4.12 0.93 13.65
N ASN A 202 -4.14 1.73 14.69
CA ASN A 202 -2.93 2.22 15.31
C ASN A 202 -2.38 1.16 16.28
N ILE A 203 -1.69 0.17 15.74
CA ILE A 203 -1.05 -0.87 16.53
C ILE A 203 0.38 -0.41 16.86
N PRO A 204 0.71 -0.08 18.13
CA PRO A 204 2.07 0.19 18.53
C PRO A 204 2.82 -1.13 18.65
N ILE A 205 3.15 -1.74 17.55
CA ILE A 205 4.05 -2.87 17.50
C ILE A 205 5.43 -2.31 17.19
N GLN A 206 6.35 -2.40 18.15
CA GLN A 206 7.76 -2.32 17.82
C GLN A 206 8.06 -3.44 16.82
N PRO A 207 8.73 -3.12 15.70
CA PRO A 207 9.01 -4.11 14.67
C PRO A 207 10.10 -5.07 15.15
N GLU A 208 9.70 -6.07 15.89
CA GLU A 208 10.49 -7.30 16.00
C GLU A 208 9.98 -8.23 14.90
N GLY A 209 10.70 -8.25 13.77
CA GLY A 209 10.60 -9.23 12.69
C GLY A 209 9.19 -9.42 12.07
N ASN A 210 9.08 -9.31 10.76
CA ASN A 210 7.98 -9.80 9.90
C ASN A 210 6.56 -9.25 10.05
N THR A 211 6.25 -8.32 10.95
CA THR A 211 4.89 -7.80 11.17
C THR A 211 4.56 -6.51 10.43
N GLN A 212 5.38 -6.11 9.47
CA GLN A 212 5.21 -4.85 8.74
C GLN A 212 4.16 -4.88 7.63
N SER A 213 3.48 -5.97 7.43
CA SER A 213 2.33 -6.06 6.51
C SER A 213 1.07 -5.31 7.01
N LEU A 214 1.07 -4.80 8.23
CA LEU A 214 -0.12 -4.20 8.87
C LEU A 214 -0.45 -2.78 8.40
N GLN A 215 0.49 -2.00 7.88
CA GLN A 215 0.18 -0.70 7.24
C GLN A 215 -0.60 -0.83 5.92
N GLU A 216 -0.72 -2.03 5.37
CA GLU A 216 -1.55 -2.28 4.18
C GLU A 216 -3.05 -2.37 4.50
N PHE A 217 -3.43 -2.53 5.75
CA PHE A 217 -4.83 -2.72 6.14
C PHE A 217 -5.60 -1.43 6.39
N ASP A 218 -4.93 -0.29 6.46
CA ASP A 218 -5.58 1.01 6.53
C ASP A 218 -6.21 1.34 5.18
N GLN A 219 -7.41 0.81 4.94
CA GLN A 219 -8.19 1.12 3.76
C GLN A 219 -9.34 2.05 4.14
N VAL A 220 -9.27 3.26 3.63
CA VAL A 220 -10.37 4.22 3.74
C VAL A 220 -10.92 4.45 2.35
N TYR A 221 -12.04 3.80 2.02
CA TYR A 221 -12.71 4.06 0.76
C TYR A 221 -14.22 4.16 0.92
N ILE A 222 -14.81 4.98 0.07
CA ILE A 222 -16.26 5.13 -0.09
C ILE A 222 -16.57 4.93 -1.55
N ARG A 223 -17.49 4.02 -1.85
CA ARG A 223 -18.03 3.80 -3.20
C ARG A 223 -19.50 4.15 -3.21
N LEU A 224 -19.87 5.06 -4.08
CA LEU A 224 -21.26 5.38 -4.41
C LEU A 224 -21.57 4.83 -5.81
N SER A 225 -22.68 4.15 -5.97
CA SER A 225 -23.09 3.60 -7.26
C SER A 225 -24.57 3.81 -7.51
N LYS A 226 -24.88 4.24 -8.73
CA LYS A 226 -26.27 4.36 -9.23
C LYS A 226 -26.29 3.93 -10.69
N ASP A 227 -27.14 2.97 -11.01
CA ASP A 227 -27.27 2.37 -12.34
C ASP A 227 -25.90 1.90 -12.88
N LYS A 228 -25.38 2.56 -13.90
CA LYS A 228 -24.10 2.28 -14.54
C LYS A 228 -22.99 3.27 -14.17
N THR A 229 -23.25 4.14 -13.21
CA THR A 229 -22.27 5.12 -12.71
C THR A 229 -21.81 4.71 -11.34
N SER A 230 -20.51 4.75 -11.12
CA SER A 230 -19.92 4.57 -9.79
C SER A 230 -18.81 5.60 -9.55
N VAL A 231 -18.79 6.12 -8.34
CA VAL A 231 -17.75 7.03 -7.84
C VAL A 231 -17.08 6.35 -6.67
N VAL A 232 -15.77 6.29 -6.68
CA VAL A 232 -14.95 5.79 -5.57
C VAL A 232 -14.10 6.95 -5.08
N ALA A 233 -14.04 7.14 -3.77
CA ALA A 233 -13.17 8.11 -3.12
C ALA A 233 -12.41 7.43 -1.97
N GLY A 234 -11.13 7.75 -1.81
CA GLY A 234 -10.23 7.15 -0.82
C GLY A 234 -9.20 6.22 -1.44
N ASP A 235 -8.90 5.11 -0.79
CA ASP A 235 -7.92 4.13 -1.25
C ASP A 235 -8.55 3.17 -2.26
N TYR A 236 -7.94 3.01 -3.42
CA TYR A 236 -8.37 2.08 -4.46
C TYR A 236 -7.21 1.58 -5.30
N GLN A 237 -7.44 0.46 -5.98
CA GLN A 237 -6.46 -0.12 -6.90
C GLN A 237 -6.90 0.12 -8.33
N GLN A 238 -5.95 0.46 -9.17
CA GLN A 238 -6.18 0.63 -10.60
C GLN A 238 -5.11 -0.10 -11.41
N GLN A 239 -5.54 -0.78 -12.45
CA GLN A 239 -4.66 -1.45 -13.40
C GLN A 239 -5.12 -1.19 -14.82
N SER A 240 -4.17 -1.23 -15.75
CA SER A 240 -4.46 -1.18 -17.17
C SER A 240 -5.24 -2.41 -17.61
N ARG A 241 -6.21 -2.22 -18.49
CA ARG A 241 -7.02 -3.26 -19.11
C ARG A 241 -6.95 -3.15 -20.63
N ASN A 242 -6.94 -4.29 -21.31
CA ASN A 242 -7.06 -4.34 -22.77
C ASN A 242 -6.03 -3.52 -23.58
N SER A 243 -4.83 -3.26 -23.05
CA SER A 243 -3.74 -2.63 -23.78
C SER A 243 -2.55 -3.60 -23.93
N TYR A 244 -1.88 -3.53 -25.07
CA TYR A 244 -0.66 -4.26 -25.32
C TYR A 244 0.55 -3.56 -24.69
N PHE A 245 0.71 -2.27 -24.95
CA PHE A 245 1.85 -1.47 -24.50
C PHE A 245 1.70 -0.91 -23.09
N MET A 246 0.48 -0.49 -22.70
CA MET A 246 0.26 0.11 -21.37
C MET A 246 0.01 -0.98 -20.35
N LYS A 247 0.99 -1.22 -19.49
CA LYS A 247 0.88 -2.12 -18.33
C LYS A 247 1.16 -1.32 -17.08
N TYR A 248 0.24 -1.33 -16.12
CA TYR A 248 0.46 -0.80 -14.79
C TYR A 248 -0.52 -1.41 -13.80
N PHE A 249 -0.09 -1.45 -12.56
CA PHE A 249 -0.91 -1.74 -11.40
C PHE A 249 -0.51 -0.74 -10.32
N LYS A 250 -1.45 0.05 -9.81
CA LYS A 250 -1.18 1.10 -8.82
C LYS A 250 -2.15 1.04 -7.66
N LYS A 251 -1.62 1.20 -6.44
CA LYS A 251 -2.40 1.51 -5.23
C LYS A 251 -2.47 3.03 -5.10
N LEU A 252 -3.66 3.58 -5.09
CA LEU A 252 -3.93 5.01 -5.24
C LEU A 252 -4.80 5.52 -4.10
N LYS A 253 -4.57 6.79 -3.73
CA LYS A 253 -5.44 7.53 -2.80
C LYS A 253 -6.00 8.75 -3.52
N GLY A 254 -7.32 8.77 -3.76
CA GLY A 254 -7.93 9.82 -4.56
C GLY A 254 -9.38 9.54 -4.90
N ALA A 255 -9.79 9.90 -6.10
CA ALA A 255 -11.14 9.68 -6.59
C ALA A 255 -11.15 9.09 -8.00
N SER A 256 -12.12 8.21 -8.26
CA SER A 256 -12.36 7.60 -9.58
C SER A 256 -13.84 7.59 -9.89
N VAL A 257 -14.20 8.01 -11.08
CA VAL A 257 -15.58 7.99 -11.60
C VAL A 257 -15.61 7.05 -12.79
N THR A 258 -16.53 6.08 -12.76
CA THR A 258 -16.80 5.18 -13.89
C THR A 258 -18.24 5.38 -14.33
N HIS A 259 -18.46 5.56 -15.62
CA HIS A 259 -19.78 5.70 -16.22
C HIS A 259 -19.94 4.78 -17.41
N GLY A 260 -21.02 4.00 -17.41
CA GLY A 260 -21.40 3.12 -18.53
C GLY A 260 -22.65 3.62 -19.22
N GLN A 261 -22.60 3.77 -20.54
CA GLN A 261 -23.73 4.16 -21.36
C GLN A 261 -24.05 3.09 -22.41
N SER A 262 -25.30 2.67 -22.49
CA SER A 262 -25.80 1.86 -23.61
C SER A 262 -26.30 2.79 -24.70
N LEU A 263 -25.56 2.88 -25.82
CA LEU A 263 -25.91 3.70 -26.97
C LEU A 263 -26.99 3.00 -27.81
N SER A 264 -26.98 1.67 -27.80
CA SER A 264 -28.06 0.83 -28.39
C SER A 264 -28.00 -0.56 -27.75
N THR A 265 -28.85 -1.50 -28.18
CA THR A 265 -28.83 -2.90 -27.71
C THR A 265 -27.48 -3.59 -27.92
N THR A 266 -26.73 -3.16 -28.94
CA THR A 266 -25.45 -3.76 -29.34
C THR A 266 -24.23 -2.87 -29.12
N LYS A 267 -24.41 -1.60 -28.72
CA LYS A 267 -23.37 -0.63 -28.59
C LYS A 267 -23.28 -0.12 -27.15
N LYS A 268 -22.10 -0.25 -26.55
CA LYS A 268 -21.82 0.16 -25.18
C LYS A 268 -20.60 1.06 -25.16
N LEU A 269 -20.65 2.09 -24.34
CA LEU A 269 -19.52 2.96 -24.01
C LEU A 269 -19.32 2.92 -22.50
N GLU A 270 -18.12 2.60 -22.06
CA GLU A 270 -17.72 2.67 -20.66
C GLU A 270 -16.52 3.63 -20.56
N SER A 271 -16.64 4.62 -19.70
CA SER A 271 -15.58 5.61 -19.48
C SER A 271 -15.23 5.68 -18.00
N ARG A 272 -13.96 5.83 -17.72
CA ARG A 272 -13.41 6.03 -16.36
C ARG A 272 -12.49 7.21 -16.36
N ALA A 273 -12.62 8.07 -15.36
CA ALA A 273 -11.69 9.14 -15.07
C ALA A 273 -11.24 9.02 -13.62
N SER A 274 -9.94 9.18 -13.37
CA SER A 274 -9.40 9.10 -12.02
C SER A 274 -8.39 10.21 -11.79
N PHE A 275 -8.40 10.72 -10.56
CA PHE A 275 -7.41 11.62 -10.01
C PHE A 275 -6.95 11.09 -8.66
N ALA A 276 -5.64 10.96 -8.46
CA ALA A 276 -5.11 10.39 -7.24
C ALA A 276 -3.71 10.93 -6.92
N VAL A 277 -3.32 10.71 -5.66
CA VAL A 277 -1.93 10.74 -5.25
C VAL A 277 -1.38 9.32 -5.36
N SER A 278 -0.29 9.16 -6.10
CA SER A 278 0.46 7.91 -6.26
C SER A 278 1.51 7.79 -5.16
N LYS A 279 1.61 6.63 -4.53
CA LYS A 279 2.57 6.42 -3.44
C LYS A 279 3.90 5.84 -3.90
N GLY A 280 4.00 5.30 -5.12
CA GLY A 280 5.15 4.53 -5.55
C GLY A 280 5.67 4.85 -6.95
N LYS A 281 7.00 4.70 -7.09
CA LYS A 281 7.72 4.59 -8.37
C LYS A 281 7.90 3.11 -8.71
N PHE A 282 7.72 2.75 -9.98
CA PHE A 282 8.05 1.41 -10.46
C PHE A 282 9.55 1.30 -10.70
N ASN A 283 10.14 0.17 -10.30
CA ASN A 283 11.48 -0.24 -10.70
C ASN A 283 11.52 -1.71 -11.10
N ARG A 284 12.45 -2.05 -11.99
CA ARG A 284 12.81 -3.40 -12.37
C ARG A 284 14.31 -3.59 -12.18
N LEU A 285 14.68 -4.50 -11.29
CA LEU A 285 16.05 -4.80 -10.93
C LEU A 285 16.40 -6.22 -11.35
N THR A 286 17.56 -6.40 -12.02
CA THR A 286 18.19 -7.70 -12.16
C THR A 286 19.19 -7.86 -11.03
N LEU A 287 19.00 -8.87 -10.17
CA LEU A 287 19.88 -9.09 -9.02
C LEU A 287 21.26 -9.61 -9.48
N PRO A 288 22.35 -9.05 -8.97
CA PRO A 288 23.65 -9.69 -9.04
C PRO A 288 23.66 -10.87 -8.07
N VAL A 289 23.60 -12.09 -8.63
CA VAL A 289 23.54 -13.32 -7.84
C VAL A 289 24.92 -13.93 -7.64
N GLU A 290 25.12 -14.52 -6.47
CA GLU A 290 26.31 -15.31 -6.12
C GLU A 290 25.89 -16.73 -5.79
N GLU A 291 26.75 -17.70 -6.13
CA GLU A 291 26.50 -19.14 -5.91
C GLU A 291 26.22 -19.44 -4.44
N GLY A 292 25.05 -20.02 -4.16
CA GLY A 292 24.63 -20.43 -2.83
C GLY A 292 24.23 -19.31 -1.89
N ASN A 293 24.36 -18.05 -2.29
CA ASN A 293 23.89 -16.90 -1.49
C ASN A 293 22.39 -16.71 -1.63
N GLN A 294 21.65 -16.90 -0.55
CA GLN A 294 20.19 -16.74 -0.54
C GLN A 294 19.74 -15.34 -0.09
N GLY A 295 20.67 -14.45 0.21
CA GLY A 295 20.39 -13.09 0.65
C GLY A 295 20.78 -12.81 2.10
N PRO A 296 20.41 -11.65 2.67
CA PRO A 296 19.47 -10.67 2.08
C PRO A 296 20.04 -9.88 0.89
N TYR A 297 19.27 -9.82 -0.19
CA TYR A 297 19.58 -8.98 -1.35
C TYR A 297 18.89 -7.63 -1.22
N LYS A 298 19.65 -6.53 -1.32
CA LYS A 298 19.17 -5.16 -1.20
C LYS A 298 18.55 -4.69 -2.51
N LEU A 299 17.32 -4.19 -2.44
CA LEU A 299 16.65 -3.55 -3.57
C LEU A 299 17.03 -2.07 -3.62
N THR A 300 17.20 -1.53 -4.84
CA THR A 300 17.61 -0.15 -5.08
C THR A 300 16.58 0.56 -5.96
N GLY A 301 16.42 1.87 -5.79
CA GLY A 301 15.55 2.66 -6.64
C GLY A 301 16.08 2.81 -8.08
N ALA A 302 15.25 3.35 -8.96
CA ALA A 302 15.58 3.52 -10.38
C ALA A 302 16.80 4.42 -10.63
N ASN A 303 17.09 5.36 -9.72
CA ASN A 303 18.25 6.24 -9.78
C ASN A 303 19.37 5.81 -8.80
N GLY A 304 19.35 4.55 -8.33
CA GLY A 304 20.32 4.03 -7.38
C GLY A 304 20.06 4.40 -5.91
N GLU A 305 18.86 4.86 -5.59
CA GLU A 305 18.47 5.14 -4.20
C GLU A 305 18.57 3.86 -3.35
N ARG A 306 19.27 3.95 -2.22
CA ARG A 306 19.49 2.81 -1.30
C ARG A 306 18.55 2.77 -0.11
N PHE A 307 17.98 3.93 0.24
CA PHE A 307 17.03 4.07 1.35
C PHE A 307 15.63 4.28 0.77
N LEU A 308 14.94 3.19 0.56
CA LEU A 308 13.60 3.17 0.00
C LEU A 308 12.71 2.19 0.77
N ILE A 309 11.42 2.43 0.71
CA ILE A 309 10.41 1.53 1.24
C ILE A 309 9.67 0.93 0.05
N VAL A 310 9.67 -0.40 -0.05
CA VAL A 310 8.92 -1.10 -1.08
C VAL A 310 7.45 -1.15 -0.68
N LEU A 311 6.55 -0.86 -1.62
CA LEU A 311 5.11 -0.95 -1.39
C LEU A 311 4.72 -2.43 -1.32
N ALA A 312 4.20 -2.84 -0.18
CA ALA A 312 3.91 -4.24 0.09
C ALA A 312 2.92 -4.82 -0.93
N GLY A 313 3.21 -6.04 -1.42
CA GLY A 313 2.41 -6.75 -2.44
C GLY A 313 2.49 -6.14 -3.84
N SER A 314 3.40 -5.20 -4.09
CA SER A 314 3.68 -4.70 -5.44
C SER A 314 4.76 -5.50 -6.16
N GLU A 315 5.53 -6.27 -5.40
CA GLU A 315 6.66 -7.02 -5.93
C GLU A 315 6.23 -8.23 -6.75
N ARG A 316 7.02 -8.52 -7.77
CA ARG A 316 7.00 -9.73 -8.59
C ARG A 316 8.41 -10.21 -8.79
N VAL A 317 8.70 -11.39 -8.33
CA VAL A 317 10.03 -12.00 -8.40
C VAL A 317 10.00 -13.08 -9.45
N TYR A 318 10.87 -12.95 -10.45
CA TYR A 318 11.03 -13.94 -11.51
C TYR A 318 12.38 -14.62 -11.36
N TYR A 319 12.37 -15.93 -11.38
CA TYR A 319 13.56 -16.78 -11.42
C TYR A 319 13.56 -17.54 -12.74
N ASP A 320 14.52 -17.25 -13.61
CA ASP A 320 14.59 -17.78 -14.98
C ASP A 320 13.26 -17.65 -15.75
N GLY A 321 12.58 -16.48 -15.56
CA GLY A 321 11.31 -16.18 -16.20
C GLY A 321 10.07 -16.78 -15.53
N VAL A 322 10.23 -17.61 -14.51
CA VAL A 322 9.13 -18.20 -13.74
C VAL A 322 8.80 -17.28 -12.55
N LEU A 323 7.54 -16.85 -12.45
CA LEU A 323 7.07 -16.07 -11.32
C LEU A 323 7.10 -16.91 -10.04
N LEU A 324 7.78 -16.43 -9.02
CA LEU A 324 7.90 -17.06 -7.71
C LEU A 324 6.76 -16.67 -6.77
N GLU A 325 6.53 -17.49 -5.75
CA GLU A 325 5.52 -17.29 -4.72
C GLU A 325 6.16 -16.83 -3.40
N ARG A 326 5.58 -15.78 -2.79
CA ARG A 326 6.05 -15.21 -1.53
C ARG A 326 5.59 -16.04 -0.34
N GLY A 327 6.47 -16.25 0.63
CA GLY A 327 6.18 -16.83 1.95
C GLY A 327 7.34 -17.67 2.47
N GLU A 328 7.39 -17.88 3.79
CA GLU A 328 8.43 -18.70 4.44
C GLU A 328 8.38 -20.17 3.97
N ASP A 329 7.16 -20.66 3.72
CA ASP A 329 6.92 -22.00 3.17
C ASP A 329 6.96 -22.07 1.64
N PHE A 330 7.21 -20.94 0.96
CA PHE A 330 7.27 -20.83 -0.50
C PHE A 330 8.67 -20.48 -0.98
N ASP A 331 8.81 -19.60 -1.96
CA ASP A 331 10.08 -19.40 -2.67
C ASP A 331 10.95 -18.29 -2.04
N TYR A 332 10.34 -17.23 -1.49
CA TYR A 332 11.07 -16.09 -0.93
C TYR A 332 10.29 -15.34 0.14
N THR A 333 11.01 -14.58 0.95
CA THR A 333 10.47 -13.57 1.88
C THR A 333 11.01 -12.18 1.55
N ILE A 334 10.30 -11.13 1.94
CA ILE A 334 10.70 -9.73 1.70
C ILE A 334 10.47 -8.88 2.95
N ASP A 335 11.47 -8.08 3.30
CA ASP A 335 11.33 -6.97 4.25
C ASP A 335 11.10 -5.67 3.47
N TYR A 336 9.87 -5.19 3.49
CA TYR A 336 9.46 -4.02 2.71
C TYR A 336 10.12 -2.71 3.18
N ASN A 337 10.39 -2.55 4.48
CA ASN A 337 10.99 -1.31 5.01
C ASN A 337 12.50 -1.28 4.81
N ARG A 338 13.14 -2.44 4.89
CA ARG A 338 14.55 -2.57 4.59
C ARG A 338 14.81 -2.67 3.10
N ALA A 339 13.77 -2.95 2.31
CA ALA A 339 13.87 -3.30 0.89
C ALA A 339 14.86 -4.45 0.67
N GLU A 340 14.68 -5.54 1.40
CA GLU A 340 15.55 -6.71 1.36
C GLU A 340 14.75 -7.96 1.04
N ILE A 341 15.28 -8.82 0.17
CA ILE A 341 14.67 -10.08 -0.21
C ILE A 341 15.57 -11.24 0.15
N VAL A 342 14.99 -12.31 0.66
CA VAL A 342 15.67 -13.54 1.05
C VAL A 342 14.98 -14.72 0.40
N PHE A 343 15.75 -15.56 -0.30
CA PHE A 343 15.22 -16.78 -0.89
C PHE A 343 15.21 -17.93 0.13
N THR A 344 14.16 -18.74 0.08
CA THR A 344 14.03 -19.89 0.97
C THR A 344 14.89 -21.07 0.47
N PRO A 345 15.17 -22.09 1.31
CA PRO A 345 15.90 -23.29 0.89
C PRO A 345 15.25 -24.07 -0.27
N LYS A 346 13.99 -23.78 -0.60
CA LYS A 346 13.31 -24.36 -1.78
C LYS A 346 13.86 -23.84 -3.11
N ARG A 347 14.47 -22.64 -3.08
CA ARG A 347 15.06 -22.00 -4.27
C ARG A 347 16.53 -21.72 -4.03
N ILE A 348 17.35 -22.66 -4.42
CA ILE A 348 18.81 -22.48 -4.37
C ILE A 348 19.18 -21.49 -5.46
N VAL A 349 19.85 -20.40 -5.06
CA VAL A 349 20.38 -19.41 -5.99
C VAL A 349 21.71 -19.93 -6.54
N ALA A 350 21.76 -20.17 -7.84
CA ALA A 350 22.96 -20.58 -8.55
C ALA A 350 23.55 -19.39 -9.31
N ARG A 351 24.84 -19.40 -9.58
CA ARG A 351 25.54 -18.35 -10.32
C ARG A 351 24.91 -18.05 -11.69
N GLU A 352 24.38 -19.09 -12.35
CA GLU A 352 23.75 -18.98 -13.66
C GLU A 352 22.29 -18.52 -13.61
N SER A 353 21.72 -18.38 -12.40
CA SER A 353 20.33 -17.99 -12.22
C SER A 353 20.13 -16.53 -12.57
N ARG A 354 19.08 -16.23 -13.32
CA ARG A 354 18.67 -14.88 -13.61
C ARG A 354 17.45 -14.51 -12.77
N ILE A 355 17.65 -13.61 -11.82
CA ILE A 355 16.59 -13.16 -10.93
C ILE A 355 16.23 -11.72 -11.28
N ILE A 356 14.97 -11.51 -11.68
CA ILE A 356 14.41 -10.19 -11.99
C ILE A 356 13.33 -9.87 -10.97
N ILE A 357 13.42 -8.70 -10.38
CA ILE A 357 12.44 -8.21 -9.41
C ILE A 357 11.82 -6.93 -9.94
N GLU A 358 10.49 -6.92 -10.05
CA GLU A 358 9.66 -5.76 -10.35
C GLU A 358 8.97 -5.33 -9.06
N TYR A 359 8.99 -4.06 -8.73
CA TYR A 359 8.36 -3.53 -7.52
C TYR A 359 8.08 -2.04 -7.63
N GLU A 360 7.16 -1.58 -6.78
CA GLU A 360 6.95 -0.15 -6.53
C GLU A 360 7.58 0.24 -5.20
N TYR A 361 8.24 1.40 -5.16
CA TYR A 361 8.89 1.93 -3.97
C TYR A 361 8.59 3.41 -3.78
N THR A 362 8.67 3.89 -2.54
CA THR A 362 8.57 5.31 -2.21
C THR A 362 9.93 5.86 -1.81
N ASP A 363 10.29 6.99 -2.38
CA ASP A 363 11.52 7.74 -2.09
C ASP A 363 11.27 8.97 -1.19
N GLN A 364 9.99 9.29 -0.91
CA GLN A 364 9.55 10.42 -0.09
C GLN A 364 9.99 11.81 -0.56
N ASN A 365 10.56 11.93 -1.78
CA ASN A 365 11.11 13.19 -2.27
C ASN A 365 10.02 14.15 -2.77
N TYR A 366 9.00 13.64 -3.46
CA TYR A 366 7.97 14.44 -4.10
C TYR A 366 6.56 13.93 -3.84
N LEU A 367 5.61 14.87 -3.77
CA LEU A 367 4.20 14.52 -3.90
C LEU A 367 3.92 14.21 -5.37
N ARG A 368 3.50 12.99 -5.65
CA ARG A 368 3.23 12.50 -6.99
C ARG A 368 1.74 12.45 -7.26
N THR A 369 1.28 13.14 -8.30
CA THR A 369 -0.12 13.14 -8.74
C THR A 369 -0.30 12.28 -9.97
N LEU A 370 -1.45 11.59 -10.04
CA LEU A 370 -1.82 10.71 -11.14
C LEU A 370 -3.19 11.10 -11.69
N TYR A 371 -3.26 11.23 -13.01
CA TYR A 371 -4.49 11.37 -13.78
C TYR A 371 -4.62 10.20 -14.74
N THR A 372 -5.78 9.58 -14.80
CA THR A 372 -6.06 8.56 -15.82
C THR A 372 -7.43 8.78 -16.46
N LEU A 373 -7.49 8.54 -17.75
CA LEU A 373 -8.72 8.50 -18.52
C LEU A 373 -8.76 7.18 -19.29
N GLU A 374 -9.87 6.50 -19.25
CA GLU A 374 -10.12 5.26 -19.98
C GLU A 374 -11.47 5.34 -20.67
N SER A 375 -11.54 4.95 -21.93
CA SER A 375 -12.77 4.89 -22.70
C SER A 375 -12.81 3.61 -23.52
N ASN A 376 -13.82 2.78 -23.30
CA ASN A 376 -14.03 1.49 -23.95
C ASN A 376 -15.35 1.52 -24.73
N TYR A 377 -15.26 1.59 -26.04
CA TYR A 377 -16.42 1.42 -26.93
C TYR A 377 -16.48 -0.01 -27.44
N THR A 378 -17.63 -0.63 -27.31
CA THR A 378 -17.86 -2.01 -27.77
C THR A 378 -19.11 -2.07 -28.61
N SER A 379 -19.00 -2.67 -29.81
CA SER A 379 -20.11 -3.04 -30.67
C SER A 379 -19.94 -4.48 -31.18
N ASN A 380 -20.88 -4.98 -31.99
CA ASN A 380 -20.79 -6.35 -32.53
C ASN A 380 -19.52 -6.61 -33.33
N LYS A 381 -19.02 -5.61 -34.06
CA LYS A 381 -17.87 -5.76 -34.95
C LYS A 381 -16.65 -4.95 -34.55
N LEU A 382 -16.83 -3.91 -33.74
CA LEU A 382 -15.79 -2.94 -33.44
C LEU A 382 -15.66 -2.78 -31.93
N LYS A 383 -14.43 -2.93 -31.42
CA LYS A 383 -14.04 -2.53 -30.07
C LYS A 383 -12.93 -1.51 -30.17
N ILE A 384 -13.06 -0.42 -29.43
CA ILE A 384 -12.05 0.62 -29.30
C ILE A 384 -11.79 0.82 -27.82
N SER A 385 -10.53 0.73 -27.41
CA SER A 385 -10.09 0.99 -26.04
C SER A 385 -9.00 2.06 -26.07
N THR A 386 -9.30 3.23 -25.55
CA THR A 386 -8.35 4.33 -25.45
C THR A 386 -8.06 4.60 -23.98
N GLN A 387 -6.78 4.69 -23.63
CA GLN A 387 -6.32 4.92 -22.27
C GLN A 387 -5.27 6.02 -22.27
N PHE A 388 -5.44 6.97 -21.37
CA PHE A 388 -4.46 8.03 -21.09
C PHE A 388 -4.03 7.93 -19.62
N TYR A 389 -2.73 8.03 -19.41
CA TYR A 389 -2.08 8.01 -18.11
C TYR A 389 -1.14 9.19 -18.02
N SER A 390 -1.18 9.93 -16.92
CA SER A 390 -0.25 11.03 -16.64
C SER A 390 0.09 11.04 -15.15
N GLU A 391 1.31 10.69 -14.83
CA GLU A 391 1.90 10.74 -13.49
C GLU A 391 2.98 11.82 -13.47
N GLN A 392 2.93 12.67 -12.43
CA GLN A 392 3.84 13.79 -12.35
C GLN A 392 4.18 14.14 -10.90
N ASP A 393 5.46 14.47 -10.69
CA ASP A 393 5.96 15.00 -9.42
C ASP A 393 5.62 16.48 -9.27
N SER A 394 5.37 16.91 -8.03
CA SER A 394 5.28 18.33 -7.71
C SER A 394 6.59 19.05 -8.02
N LYS A 395 6.54 20.25 -8.62
CA LYS A 395 7.74 21.07 -8.88
C LYS A 395 8.42 21.59 -7.60
N ASN A 396 7.74 21.50 -6.47
CA ASN A 396 8.29 21.80 -5.17
C ASN A 396 8.48 20.48 -4.43
N GLY A 397 9.67 20.20 -3.96
CA GLY A 397 9.92 19.04 -3.11
C GLY A 397 9.05 19.06 -1.86
N SER A 398 8.96 17.95 -1.17
CA SER A 398 8.19 17.81 0.07
C SER A 398 9.10 17.46 1.25
N GLY A 399 8.79 17.98 2.43
CA GLY A 399 9.53 17.66 3.65
C GLY A 399 10.99 18.06 3.63
N GLN A 400 11.90 17.14 3.94
CA GLN A 400 13.35 17.37 3.98
C GLN A 400 13.97 17.53 2.59
N ALA A 401 13.29 17.13 1.53
CA ALA A 401 13.72 17.26 0.13
C ALA A 401 13.09 18.47 -0.57
N ALA A 402 12.67 19.50 0.18
CA ALA A 402 12.17 20.75 -0.41
C ALA A 402 13.28 21.44 -1.19
N LEU A 403 13.03 21.68 -2.49
CA LEU A 403 13.98 22.37 -3.38
C LEU A 403 14.02 23.85 -3.04
N ASP A 404 15.21 24.37 -2.76
CA ASP A 404 15.46 25.80 -2.61
C ASP A 404 15.61 26.50 -3.99
N SER A 405 15.90 27.79 -3.96
CA SER A 405 16.07 28.57 -5.20
C SER A 405 17.31 28.17 -5.99
N ILE A 406 18.37 27.76 -5.28
CA ILE A 406 19.64 27.35 -5.89
C ILE A 406 19.47 25.97 -6.50
N ASP A 407 18.84 25.03 -5.82
CA ASP A 407 18.51 23.69 -6.34
C ASP A 407 17.70 23.79 -7.64
N LYS A 408 16.68 24.65 -7.66
CA LYS A 408 15.85 24.88 -8.84
C LYS A 408 16.64 25.48 -10.00
N GLN A 409 17.60 26.37 -9.73
CA GLN A 409 18.46 26.95 -10.75
C GLN A 409 19.43 25.91 -11.31
N ILE A 410 20.05 25.09 -10.48
CA ILE A 410 20.89 23.97 -10.90
C ILE A 410 20.09 23.04 -11.81
N LEU A 411 18.92 22.60 -11.38
CA LEU A 411 18.06 21.71 -12.16
C LEU A 411 17.59 22.35 -13.48
N ALA A 412 17.35 23.66 -13.52
CA ALA A 412 16.95 24.34 -14.74
C ALA A 412 18.07 24.36 -15.80
N THR A 413 19.33 24.34 -15.39
CA THR A 413 20.51 24.38 -16.26
C THR A 413 21.11 23.01 -16.59
N SER A 414 20.84 21.97 -15.76
CA SER A 414 21.42 20.63 -15.95
C SER A 414 20.78 19.83 -17.10
N GLY A 415 19.61 20.26 -17.61
CA GLY A 415 18.89 19.45 -18.60
C GLY A 415 18.50 18.09 -18.03
N ASP A 416 18.71 17.04 -18.82
CA ASP A 416 18.48 15.64 -18.46
C ASP A 416 19.75 14.96 -17.92
N ASN A 417 20.88 15.71 -17.84
CA ASN A 417 22.10 15.16 -17.26
C ASN A 417 22.08 15.22 -15.74
N LEU A 418 21.73 14.11 -15.11
CA LEU A 418 21.66 13.98 -13.63
C LEU A 418 23.05 14.10 -12.95
N MET A 419 24.15 13.97 -13.69
CA MET A 419 25.50 14.18 -13.13
C MET A 419 25.79 15.65 -12.84
N ASP A 420 25.15 16.56 -13.62
CA ASP A 420 25.26 18.00 -13.42
C ASP A 420 24.27 18.52 -12.36
N ALA A 421 23.30 17.70 -11.96
CA ALA A 421 22.31 18.03 -10.95
C ALA A 421 22.85 17.81 -9.52
N VAL A 422 23.92 18.52 -9.19
CA VAL A 422 24.61 18.38 -7.90
C VAL A 422 24.87 19.73 -7.26
N ARG A 423 24.86 19.78 -5.94
CA ARG A 423 25.31 20.92 -5.15
C ARG A 423 26.47 20.51 -4.23
N SER A 424 27.22 21.49 -3.76
CA SER A 424 28.26 21.23 -2.77
C SER A 424 27.67 20.53 -1.54
N GLY A 425 28.28 19.43 -1.13
CA GLY A 425 28.02 18.74 0.11
C GLY A 425 28.79 19.30 1.31
N VAL A 426 29.62 20.33 1.11
CA VAL A 426 30.53 20.87 2.12
C VAL A 426 29.89 22.05 2.83
N ASN A 427 29.84 22.00 4.14
CA ASN A 427 29.32 23.07 5.00
C ASN A 427 30.35 23.45 6.05
N ALA A 428 30.55 24.76 6.24
CA ALA A 428 31.42 25.25 7.34
C ALA A 428 30.79 24.87 8.70
N LEU A 429 31.61 24.44 9.63
CA LEU A 429 31.18 24.16 10.99
C LEU A 429 30.95 25.48 11.71
N GLN A 430 29.77 25.72 12.26
CA GLN A 430 29.49 26.89 13.07
C GLN A 430 30.04 26.68 14.47
N GLU A 431 30.71 27.72 15.05
CA GLU A 431 31.40 27.66 16.33
C GLU A 431 30.53 27.29 17.56
N ASP A 432 29.21 27.46 17.46
CA ASP A 432 28.25 27.18 18.55
C ASP A 432 27.72 25.74 18.61
N ALA A 433 28.11 24.89 17.68
CA ALA A 433 27.67 23.54 17.69
C ALA A 433 28.48 22.68 18.66
N SER A 434 27.87 22.19 19.73
CA SER A 434 28.44 21.17 20.63
C SER A 434 28.57 19.82 19.87
N ASP A 435 29.51 19.77 18.95
CA ASP A 435 29.70 18.70 17.98
C ASP A 435 30.68 17.63 18.42
N GLN A 436 30.52 17.11 19.62
CA GLN A 436 31.25 15.92 20.04
C GLN A 436 30.79 14.71 19.23
N GLY A 437 31.62 14.31 18.25
CA GLY A 437 31.48 13.04 17.50
C GLY A 437 31.14 13.16 16.02
N ARG A 438 31.03 14.35 15.43
CA ARG A 438 30.93 14.51 13.98
C ARG A 438 32.27 14.32 13.27
N ILE A 439 32.22 13.77 12.07
CA ILE A 439 33.40 13.66 11.20
C ILE A 439 33.60 15.00 10.52
N THR A 440 34.76 15.60 10.74
CA THR A 440 35.14 16.93 10.23
C THR A 440 36.32 16.86 9.28
N TYR A 441 36.40 17.84 8.41
CA TYR A 441 37.41 17.96 7.38
C TYR A 441 38.02 19.36 7.40
N ILE A 442 39.26 19.49 6.94
CA ILE A 442 39.88 20.74 6.56
C ILE A 442 39.91 20.84 5.03
N MET A 443 39.80 22.05 4.50
CA MET A 443 40.03 22.34 3.09
C MET A 443 41.50 22.57 2.85
N LEU A 444 42.03 21.94 1.82
CA LEU A 444 43.40 22.14 1.33
C LEU A 444 43.32 22.49 -0.16
N ASP A 445 44.30 23.28 -0.63
CA ASP A 445 44.38 23.59 -2.06
C ASP A 445 44.51 22.33 -2.91
N HIS A 446 43.88 22.32 -4.06
CA HIS A 446 43.93 21.18 -4.95
C HIS A 446 45.35 21.01 -5.53
N PRO A 447 45.96 19.83 -5.47
CA PRO A 447 47.40 19.66 -5.76
C PRO A 447 47.76 19.91 -7.23
N THR A 448 46.83 19.83 -8.15
CA THR A 448 47.05 19.93 -9.59
C THR A 448 46.22 21.03 -10.28
N SER A 449 45.30 21.67 -9.59
CA SER A 449 44.47 22.76 -10.13
C SER A 449 45.10 24.12 -9.79
N SER A 450 45.11 25.02 -10.76
CA SER A 450 45.48 26.41 -10.56
C SER A 450 44.28 27.31 -10.24
N ASN A 451 43.08 26.75 -10.17
CA ASN A 451 41.87 27.46 -9.78
C ASN A 451 41.81 27.57 -8.26
N PRO A 452 41.75 28.76 -7.67
CA PRO A 452 41.69 28.94 -6.21
C PRO A 452 40.39 28.46 -5.59
N ASP A 453 39.36 28.18 -6.39
CA ASP A 453 38.09 27.63 -5.90
C ASP A 453 38.12 26.09 -5.83
N ASP A 454 39.15 25.43 -6.35
CA ASP A 454 39.32 24.00 -6.29
C ASP A 454 40.06 23.61 -4.99
N PHE A 455 39.41 22.76 -4.20
CA PHE A 455 39.93 22.30 -2.93
C PHE A 455 39.79 20.79 -2.76
N ILE A 456 40.60 20.21 -1.92
CA ILE A 456 40.46 18.86 -1.43
C ILE A 456 40.10 18.84 0.06
N LEU A 457 39.30 17.86 0.44
CA LEU A 457 38.95 17.63 1.85
C LEU A 457 39.87 16.58 2.46
N LYS A 458 40.45 16.91 3.59
CA LYS A 458 41.25 15.99 4.42
C LYS A 458 40.64 15.89 5.81
N TYR A 459 40.43 14.66 6.28
CA TYR A 459 39.94 14.44 7.64
C TYR A 459 40.82 15.12 8.67
N SER A 460 40.20 15.86 9.58
CA SER A 460 40.88 16.53 10.70
C SER A 460 39.91 16.83 11.82
N ASN A 461 40.36 16.65 13.07
CA ASN A 461 39.63 17.05 14.28
C ASN A 461 40.32 18.23 14.97
N ASP A 462 41.29 18.90 14.31
CA ASP A 462 42.03 20.01 14.89
C ASP A 462 41.16 21.28 14.91
N THR A 463 40.71 21.65 16.09
CA THR A 463 39.86 22.83 16.33
C THR A 463 40.58 24.17 16.12
N ASN A 464 41.91 24.17 15.92
CA ASN A 464 42.66 25.39 15.57
C ASN A 464 42.58 25.76 14.10
N MET A 465 41.97 24.86 13.27
CA MET A 465 41.77 25.11 11.84
C MET A 465 40.28 25.25 11.54
N PRO A 466 39.91 25.95 10.44
CA PRO A 466 38.54 25.97 9.97
C PRO A 466 38.09 24.55 9.64
N LEU A 467 37.08 24.08 10.35
CA LEU A 467 36.51 22.74 10.15
C LEU A 467 35.27 22.80 9.31
N PHE A 468 35.08 21.78 8.50
CA PHE A 468 33.93 21.59 7.60
C PHE A 468 33.32 20.22 7.83
N THR A 469 32.03 20.14 7.68
CA THR A 469 31.32 18.86 7.53
C THR A 469 31.07 18.62 6.04
N ALA A 470 31.13 17.36 5.59
CA ALA A 470 30.91 17.02 4.20
C ALA A 470 29.99 15.82 4.04
N ILE A 471 29.07 15.93 3.10
CA ILE A 471 28.23 14.83 2.61
C ILE A 471 28.83 14.35 1.30
N PHE A 472 29.06 13.03 1.20
CA PHE A 472 29.62 12.40 0.01
C PHE A 472 28.57 11.58 -0.70
N SER A 473 28.45 11.77 -2.01
CA SER A 473 27.63 10.93 -2.88
C SER A 473 28.51 9.92 -3.62
N GLU A 474 28.03 8.69 -3.71
CA GLU A 474 28.65 7.65 -4.53
C GLU A 474 28.39 7.90 -6.01
N VAL A 475 29.42 7.80 -6.81
CA VAL A 475 29.40 7.94 -8.27
C VAL A 475 29.99 6.69 -8.90
N GLU A 476 29.78 6.49 -10.19
CA GLU A 476 30.39 5.36 -10.91
C GLU A 476 31.93 5.43 -10.81
N GLY A 477 32.55 4.25 -10.76
CA GLY A 477 34.00 4.15 -10.69
C GLY A 477 34.68 4.90 -11.81
N GLY A 478 35.67 5.73 -11.47
CA GLY A 478 36.36 6.60 -12.40
C GLY A 478 35.77 8.03 -12.53
N ASN A 479 34.65 8.31 -11.85
CA ASN A 479 34.02 9.64 -11.83
C ASN A 479 34.10 10.32 -10.46
N GLY A 480 34.69 9.68 -9.46
CA GLY A 480 34.86 10.20 -8.12
C GLY A 480 36.34 10.49 -7.77
N ASP A 481 36.54 11.29 -6.74
CA ASP A 481 37.86 11.73 -6.27
C ASP A 481 38.21 11.14 -4.91
N TYR A 482 37.24 10.53 -4.24
CA TYR A 482 37.38 10.01 -2.87
C TYR A 482 37.02 8.55 -2.79
N ILE A 483 37.60 7.86 -1.79
CA ILE A 483 37.26 6.50 -1.34
C ILE A 483 37.00 6.52 0.16
N ILE A 484 36.32 5.47 0.65
CA ILE A 484 36.16 5.27 2.12
C ILE A 484 37.51 4.92 2.71
N ASP A 485 37.94 5.66 3.74
CA ASP A 485 39.13 5.36 4.52
C ASP A 485 38.78 4.40 5.64
N ASN A 486 39.19 3.14 5.48
CA ASN A 486 38.97 2.08 6.46
C ASN A 486 40.07 2.04 7.56
N GLU A 487 41.11 2.86 7.43
CA GLU A 487 42.23 2.90 8.42
C GLU A 487 41.92 3.77 9.64
N ILE A 488 40.94 4.70 9.49
CA ILE A 488 40.57 5.60 10.57
C ILE A 488 39.40 5.02 11.37
N GLY A 489 39.65 4.57 12.58
CA GLY A 489 38.67 3.99 13.50
C GLY A 489 37.81 5.05 14.19
N THR A 490 36.84 5.64 13.46
CA THR A 490 35.86 6.59 14.02
C THR A 490 34.47 6.01 13.99
N ASN A 491 33.55 6.59 14.77
CA ASN A 491 32.14 6.22 14.72
C ASN A 491 31.46 6.89 13.51
N GLY A 492 31.72 6.35 12.30
CA GLY A 492 31.20 6.84 11.02
C GLY A 492 32.20 6.61 9.87
N ARG A 493 31.77 6.98 8.64
CA ARG A 493 32.60 6.79 7.44
C ARG A 493 33.45 8.03 7.17
N VAL A 494 34.75 7.86 7.16
CA VAL A 494 35.73 8.89 6.74
C VAL A 494 36.07 8.67 5.27
N TYR A 495 36.19 9.75 4.53
CA TYR A 495 36.54 9.73 3.10
C TYR A 495 37.91 10.35 2.89
N LYS A 496 38.70 9.73 2.01
CA LYS A 496 40.06 10.13 1.67
C LYS A 496 40.17 10.44 0.20
N TYR A 497 40.76 11.58 -0.12
CA TYR A 497 41.07 11.95 -1.49
C TYR A 497 42.17 11.03 -2.06
N VAL A 498 41.93 10.50 -3.25
CA VAL A 498 42.85 9.58 -3.96
C VAL A 498 43.31 10.08 -5.31
N GLY A 499 42.79 11.20 -5.75
CA GLY A 499 43.05 11.81 -7.06
C GLY A 499 41.78 11.98 -7.88
N THR A 500 41.79 12.95 -8.80
CA THR A 500 40.66 13.24 -9.68
C THR A 500 40.35 12.04 -10.54
N GLY A 501 39.09 11.57 -10.49
CA GLY A 501 38.63 10.41 -11.25
C GLY A 501 39.16 9.06 -10.75
N MET A 502 39.87 9.00 -9.62
CA MET A 502 40.43 7.74 -9.09
C MET A 502 39.59 7.11 -7.96
N GLY A 503 38.53 7.78 -7.56
CA GLY A 503 37.63 7.34 -6.50
C GLY A 503 36.25 6.95 -7.00
N THR A 504 35.38 6.71 -6.02
CA THR A 504 33.97 6.37 -6.22
C THR A 504 33.02 7.31 -5.47
N TYR A 505 33.54 8.38 -4.86
CA TYR A 505 32.76 9.35 -4.09
C TYR A 505 33.17 10.78 -4.44
N LEU A 506 32.17 11.69 -4.43
CA LEU A 506 32.35 13.14 -4.54
C LEU A 506 31.71 13.84 -3.34
N PRO A 507 32.28 14.99 -2.84
CA PRO A 507 31.73 15.77 -1.74
C PRO A 507 30.55 16.64 -2.21
N THR A 508 29.56 16.01 -2.81
CA THR A 508 28.39 16.64 -3.43
C THR A 508 27.12 16.00 -2.95
N ILE A 509 26.03 16.74 -2.97
CA ILE A 509 24.68 16.24 -2.76
C ILE A 509 23.98 16.18 -4.10
N ARG A 510 23.55 14.99 -4.50
CA ARG A 510 22.77 14.80 -5.72
C ARG A 510 21.36 15.36 -5.52
N ILE A 511 20.92 16.21 -6.44
CA ILE A 511 19.56 16.75 -6.46
C ILE A 511 18.73 15.90 -7.42
N VAL A 512 17.69 15.28 -6.91
CA VAL A 512 16.76 14.48 -7.73
C VAL A 512 15.74 15.42 -8.36
N PRO A 513 15.63 15.52 -9.70
CA PRO A 513 14.65 16.40 -10.33
C PRO A 513 13.23 15.82 -10.24
N PRO A 514 12.19 16.68 -10.28
CA PRO A 514 10.82 16.23 -10.44
C PRO A 514 10.58 15.72 -11.85
N GLU A 515 9.98 14.53 -11.98
CA GLU A 515 9.71 13.87 -13.27
C GLU A 515 8.24 13.92 -13.67
N GLN A 516 7.96 13.74 -14.97
CA GLN A 516 6.63 13.52 -15.52
C GLN A 516 6.66 12.36 -16.50
N LYS A 517 5.71 11.45 -16.36
CA LYS A 517 5.54 10.30 -17.24
C LYS A 517 4.12 10.26 -17.76
N GLN A 518 3.97 10.34 -19.08
CA GLN A 518 2.67 10.31 -19.75
C GLN A 518 2.64 9.20 -20.78
N MET A 519 1.49 8.58 -20.94
CA MET A 519 1.27 7.55 -21.95
C MET A 519 -0.16 7.60 -22.45
N LEU A 520 -0.32 7.52 -23.76
CA LEU A 520 -1.60 7.36 -24.44
C LEU A 520 -1.55 6.08 -25.27
N THR A 521 -2.56 5.23 -25.12
CA THR A 521 -2.74 4.07 -26.01
C THR A 521 -4.14 4.05 -26.59
N SER A 522 -4.24 3.63 -27.84
CA SER A 522 -5.53 3.42 -28.52
C SER A 522 -5.50 2.09 -29.25
N ARG A 523 -6.27 1.15 -28.78
CA ARG A 523 -6.43 -0.20 -29.34
C ARG A 523 -7.74 -0.32 -30.07
N ILE A 524 -7.69 -0.86 -31.27
CA ILE A 524 -8.83 -1.11 -32.14
C ILE A 524 -8.85 -2.60 -32.48
N GLU A 525 -10.01 -3.23 -32.33
CA GLU A 525 -10.30 -4.60 -32.78
C GLU A 525 -11.50 -4.57 -33.71
N TYR A 526 -11.32 -5.01 -34.93
CA TYR A 526 -12.39 -5.05 -35.94
C TYR A 526 -12.63 -6.47 -36.43
N GLN A 527 -13.84 -6.96 -36.19
CA GLN A 527 -14.28 -8.28 -36.65
C GLN A 527 -14.73 -8.18 -38.10
N ILE A 528 -13.89 -8.58 -39.05
CA ILE A 528 -14.14 -8.57 -40.47
C ILE A 528 -15.24 -9.59 -40.78
N SER A 529 -15.13 -10.81 -40.28
CA SER A 529 -16.06 -11.90 -40.36
C SER A 529 -16.15 -12.67 -39.05
N LYS A 530 -16.98 -13.70 -38.92
CA LYS A 530 -17.03 -14.53 -37.71
C LYS A 530 -15.70 -15.17 -37.37
N ASN A 531 -14.82 -15.35 -38.37
CA ASN A 531 -13.58 -16.09 -38.26
C ASN A 531 -12.33 -15.22 -38.50
N ALA A 532 -12.49 -13.93 -38.87
CA ALA A 532 -11.40 -13.04 -39.21
C ALA A 532 -11.47 -11.73 -38.42
N MET A 533 -10.35 -11.35 -37.82
CA MET A 533 -10.23 -10.16 -36.98
C MET A 533 -8.95 -9.40 -37.34
N LEU A 534 -9.08 -8.10 -37.53
CA LEU A 534 -7.96 -7.15 -37.56
C LEU A 534 -7.87 -6.46 -36.19
N TYR A 535 -6.68 -6.35 -35.67
CA TYR A 535 -6.43 -5.61 -34.44
C TYR A 535 -5.21 -4.72 -34.57
N GLY A 536 -5.20 -3.65 -33.83
CA GLY A 536 -4.02 -2.77 -33.77
C GLY A 536 -4.06 -1.91 -32.53
N GLU A 537 -2.89 -1.48 -32.10
CA GLU A 537 -2.69 -0.54 -31.01
C GLU A 537 -1.60 0.45 -31.36
N LEU A 538 -1.87 1.72 -31.10
CA LEU A 538 -0.93 2.81 -31.15
C LEU A 538 -0.61 3.22 -29.71
N GLY A 539 0.66 3.38 -29.40
CA GLY A 539 1.16 3.90 -28.14
C GLY A 539 1.97 5.16 -28.35
N TRP A 540 1.76 6.16 -27.53
CA TRP A 540 2.59 7.36 -27.43
C TRP A 540 3.02 7.54 -25.98
N THR A 541 4.29 7.86 -25.77
CA THR A 541 4.85 8.16 -24.46
C THR A 541 5.51 9.52 -24.44
N ASN A 542 5.53 10.16 -23.29
CA ASN A 542 6.28 11.36 -22.99
C ASN A 542 6.89 11.21 -21.59
N LEU A 543 8.21 11.08 -21.54
CA LEU A 543 8.98 10.99 -20.31
C LEU A 543 9.83 12.25 -20.18
N ASP A 544 9.50 13.11 -19.23
CA ASP A 544 10.27 14.29 -18.85
C ASP A 544 10.92 14.02 -17.49
N ILE A 545 12.22 13.73 -17.50
CA ILE A 545 12.96 13.38 -16.29
C ILE A 545 13.36 14.60 -15.46
N ASN A 546 13.24 15.81 -16.01
CA ASN A 546 13.52 17.06 -15.30
C ASN A 546 12.54 18.17 -15.71
N ARG A 547 11.42 18.25 -15.02
CA ARG A 547 10.34 19.22 -15.27
C ARG A 547 10.73 20.69 -15.03
N LEU A 548 11.88 20.96 -14.43
CA LEU A 548 12.37 22.30 -14.16
C LEU A 548 13.24 22.84 -15.29
N SER A 549 13.84 21.97 -16.08
CA SER A 549 14.62 22.35 -17.26
C SER A 549 13.75 22.50 -18.50
N ILE A 550 14.19 23.35 -19.41
CA ILE A 550 13.66 23.47 -20.78
C ILE A 550 14.58 22.82 -21.82
N LEU A 551 15.75 22.36 -21.39
CA LEU A 551 16.74 21.70 -22.24
C LEU A 551 16.37 20.24 -22.46
N ASN A 552 16.87 19.63 -23.53
CA ASN A 552 16.70 18.18 -23.82
C ASN A 552 15.24 17.69 -23.81
N LYS A 553 14.34 18.44 -24.52
CA LYS A 553 12.91 18.01 -24.60
C LYS A 553 12.58 17.25 -25.89
N GLU A 554 13.54 17.15 -26.82
CA GLU A 554 13.32 16.51 -28.13
C GLU A 554 13.31 14.96 -28.03
N ASP A 555 13.89 14.40 -27.00
CA ASP A 555 13.96 12.96 -26.74
C ASP A 555 12.87 12.42 -25.81
N ASN A 556 12.03 13.29 -25.25
CA ASN A 556 10.97 12.91 -24.32
C ASN A 556 9.87 12.05 -24.94
N GLN A 557 9.65 12.15 -26.26
CA GLN A 557 8.49 11.55 -26.90
C GLN A 557 8.88 10.35 -27.76
N GLY A 558 8.14 9.26 -27.59
CA GLY A 558 8.30 8.04 -28.37
C GLY A 558 6.96 7.47 -28.81
N LEU A 559 7.00 6.74 -29.92
CA LEU A 559 5.84 6.09 -30.54
C LEU A 559 6.04 4.57 -30.59
N ALA A 560 4.96 3.82 -30.47
CA ALA A 560 4.95 2.39 -30.73
C ALA A 560 3.66 1.98 -31.44
N THR A 561 3.74 0.95 -32.27
CA THR A 561 2.58 0.38 -32.93
C THR A 561 2.64 -1.14 -32.92
N ASN A 562 1.48 -1.77 -32.76
CA ASN A 562 1.31 -3.19 -32.86
C ASN A 562 0.05 -3.46 -33.71
N ILE A 563 0.21 -4.10 -34.85
CA ILE A 563 -0.88 -4.39 -35.79
C ILE A 563 -0.87 -5.87 -36.09
N GLY A 564 -2.06 -6.50 -36.10
CA GLY A 564 -2.12 -7.91 -36.42
C GLY A 564 -3.45 -8.33 -37.03
N TYR A 565 -3.39 -9.45 -37.70
CA TYR A 565 -4.52 -10.12 -38.37
C TYR A 565 -4.62 -11.55 -37.90
N LYS A 566 -5.81 -11.94 -37.46
CA LYS A 566 -6.13 -13.34 -37.06
C LYS A 566 -7.19 -13.88 -37.97
N HIS A 567 -7.01 -15.14 -38.39
CA HIS A 567 -8.01 -15.86 -39.12
C HIS A 567 -8.08 -17.32 -38.68
N GLU A 568 -9.27 -17.87 -38.61
CA GLU A 568 -9.54 -19.26 -38.31
C GLU A 568 -10.36 -19.89 -39.42
N TRP A 569 -9.86 -20.99 -40.00
CA TRP A 569 -10.56 -21.82 -40.99
C TRP A 569 -10.99 -23.14 -40.37
N ALA A 570 -12.23 -23.52 -40.57
CA ALA A 570 -12.67 -24.88 -40.37
C ALA A 570 -12.35 -25.68 -41.62
N LEU A 571 -11.51 -26.71 -41.53
CA LEU A 571 -11.04 -27.50 -42.66
C LEU A 571 -12.00 -28.66 -43.01
N ASP A 572 -12.91 -29.00 -42.09
CA ASP A 572 -13.92 -30.02 -42.26
C ASP A 572 -15.32 -29.52 -41.88
N SER A 573 -16.36 -30.18 -42.39
CA SER A 573 -17.76 -29.84 -42.09
C SER A 573 -18.14 -30.07 -40.63
N ALA A 574 -17.47 -31.00 -39.95
CA ALA A 574 -17.65 -31.29 -38.53
C ALA A 574 -16.89 -30.27 -37.62
N LYS A 575 -16.10 -29.35 -38.21
CA LYS A 575 -15.27 -28.35 -37.50
C LYS A 575 -14.31 -28.97 -36.48
N LEU A 576 -13.96 -30.24 -36.67
CA LEU A 576 -12.97 -30.94 -35.83
C LEU A 576 -11.56 -30.44 -36.14
N TRP A 577 -11.25 -30.23 -37.45
CA TRP A 577 -10.01 -29.66 -37.89
C TRP A 577 -10.11 -28.15 -38.08
N ARG A 578 -9.25 -27.42 -37.39
CA ARG A 578 -9.16 -25.95 -37.47
C ARG A 578 -7.72 -25.54 -37.76
N LEU A 579 -7.59 -24.63 -38.69
CA LEU A 579 -6.33 -23.96 -39.01
C LEU A 579 -6.50 -22.49 -38.57
N SER A 580 -5.65 -22.01 -37.70
CA SER A 580 -5.63 -20.59 -37.33
C SER A 580 -4.29 -19.97 -37.65
N THR A 581 -4.33 -18.74 -38.13
CA THR A 581 -3.14 -17.91 -38.37
C THR A 581 -3.24 -16.62 -37.58
N ASP A 582 -2.08 -16.16 -37.07
CA ASP A 582 -1.92 -14.86 -36.43
C ASP A 582 -0.65 -14.20 -37.00
N LEU A 583 -0.87 -13.13 -37.77
CA LEU A 583 0.19 -12.31 -38.32
C LEU A 583 0.24 -11.02 -37.51
N ASN A 584 1.41 -10.65 -37.02
CA ASN A 584 1.60 -9.48 -36.16
C ASN A 584 2.85 -8.73 -36.56
N TYR A 585 2.76 -7.42 -36.62
CA TYR A 585 3.85 -6.47 -36.79
C TYR A 585 3.89 -5.53 -35.62
N GLU A 586 5.04 -5.35 -35.01
CA GLU A 586 5.33 -4.44 -33.92
C GLU A 586 6.48 -3.53 -34.32
N TYR A 587 6.32 -2.23 -34.12
CA TYR A 587 7.36 -1.23 -34.23
C TYR A 587 7.42 -0.43 -32.94
N VAL A 588 8.62 -0.19 -32.43
CA VAL A 588 8.86 0.59 -31.19
C VAL A 588 10.01 1.54 -31.45
N ASP A 589 9.72 2.82 -31.28
CA ASP A 589 10.71 3.90 -31.32
C ASP A 589 11.68 3.78 -30.13
N GLU A 590 12.95 4.16 -30.32
CA GLU A 590 13.97 4.15 -29.26
C GLU A 590 13.61 4.99 -28.04
N LYS A 591 12.84 6.08 -28.25
CA LYS A 591 12.37 7.01 -27.21
C LYS A 591 11.08 6.56 -26.54
N PHE A 592 10.48 5.46 -27.01
CA PHE A 592 9.26 4.93 -26.41
C PHE A 592 9.55 4.33 -25.04
N ASN A 593 9.06 4.99 -23.99
CA ASN A 593 9.27 4.60 -22.60
C ASN A 593 7.96 4.14 -21.93
N PRO A 594 7.65 2.83 -21.93
CA PRO A 594 6.42 2.32 -21.35
C PRO A 594 6.38 2.52 -19.82
N LEU A 595 5.18 2.54 -19.23
CA LEU A 595 5.00 2.70 -17.77
C LEU A 595 5.67 1.56 -17.01
N ASN A 596 5.34 0.35 -17.38
CA ASN A 596 5.95 -0.88 -16.91
C ASN A 596 6.29 -1.75 -18.13
N PRO A 597 7.22 -2.68 -18.01
CA PRO A 597 7.56 -3.59 -19.08
C PRO A 597 6.33 -4.33 -19.61
N TYR A 598 6.10 -4.26 -20.92
CA TYR A 598 5.00 -4.98 -21.58
C TYR A 598 5.44 -6.33 -22.17
N ARG A 599 6.74 -6.51 -22.37
CA ARG A 599 7.35 -7.76 -22.80
C ARG A 599 7.64 -8.68 -21.62
N VAL A 600 7.73 -9.98 -21.87
CA VAL A 600 8.09 -10.99 -20.84
C VAL A 600 9.46 -10.71 -20.22
N ALA A 601 9.68 -11.15 -18.98
CA ALA A 601 10.91 -10.89 -18.24
C ALA A 601 12.16 -11.40 -18.99
N GLU A 602 12.04 -12.53 -19.67
CA GLU A 602 13.14 -13.20 -20.41
C GLU A 602 13.28 -12.76 -21.87
N PHE A 603 12.60 -11.69 -22.31
CA PHE A 603 12.63 -11.26 -23.71
C PHE A 603 14.06 -11.06 -24.24
N SER A 604 14.91 -10.34 -23.50
CA SER A 604 16.30 -10.09 -23.92
C SER A 604 17.10 -11.39 -24.02
N ARG A 605 16.90 -12.33 -23.10
CA ARG A 605 17.55 -13.65 -23.12
C ARG A 605 17.04 -14.51 -24.27
N GLU A 606 15.73 -14.51 -24.52
CA GLU A 606 15.13 -15.28 -25.61
C GLU A 606 15.64 -14.83 -27.01
N TRP A 607 16.05 -13.58 -27.12
CA TRP A 607 16.63 -12.99 -28.33
C TRP A 607 18.15 -12.83 -28.25
N SER A 608 18.82 -13.31 -27.19
CA SER A 608 20.28 -13.18 -26.98
C SER A 608 20.79 -11.73 -27.10
N ILE A 609 20.00 -10.77 -26.59
CA ILE A 609 20.34 -9.34 -26.62
C ILE A 609 21.21 -9.05 -25.40
N THR A 610 22.43 -8.55 -25.63
CA THR A 610 23.42 -8.23 -24.59
C THR A 610 23.53 -6.73 -24.34
N GLU A 611 23.25 -5.91 -25.36
CA GLU A 611 23.42 -4.45 -25.30
C GLU A 611 22.15 -3.75 -24.80
N PRO A 612 22.30 -2.57 -24.14
CA PRO A 612 21.15 -1.78 -23.72
C PRO A 612 20.28 -1.35 -24.91
N ASN A 613 19.03 -1.01 -24.61
CA ASN A 613 18.02 -0.63 -25.61
C ASN A 613 18.38 0.70 -26.28
N THR A 614 19.15 0.65 -27.35
CA THR A 614 19.42 1.76 -28.22
C THR A 614 18.95 1.43 -29.63
N GLY A 615 18.18 2.34 -30.25
CA GLY A 615 17.67 2.21 -31.61
C GLY A 615 16.23 1.69 -31.70
N ASN A 616 15.63 1.97 -32.85
CA ASN A 616 14.27 1.56 -33.18
C ASN A 616 14.17 0.03 -33.34
N GLU A 617 13.09 -0.55 -32.89
CA GLU A 617 12.85 -1.99 -32.91
C GLU A 617 11.69 -2.36 -33.81
N GLN A 618 11.83 -3.46 -34.53
CA GLN A 618 10.78 -4.05 -35.36
C GLN A 618 10.67 -5.54 -35.08
N ILE A 619 9.45 -6.04 -34.94
CA ILE A 619 9.18 -7.47 -34.79
C ILE A 619 8.05 -7.86 -35.73
N ILE A 620 8.34 -8.87 -36.57
CA ILE A 620 7.31 -9.53 -37.38
C ILE A 620 7.10 -10.93 -36.82
N LYS A 621 5.86 -11.29 -36.54
CA LYS A 621 5.51 -12.63 -36.03
C LYS A 621 4.45 -13.25 -36.93
N SER A 622 4.66 -14.50 -37.29
CA SER A 622 3.69 -15.35 -38.00
C SER A 622 3.50 -16.63 -37.20
N ILE A 623 2.28 -16.87 -36.76
CA ILE A 623 1.94 -18.08 -36.00
C ILE A 623 0.87 -18.83 -36.79
N ILE A 624 1.11 -20.11 -37.04
CA ILE A 624 0.16 -21.05 -37.66
C ILE A 624 -0.14 -22.12 -36.63
N ASN A 625 -1.41 -22.38 -36.36
CA ASN A 625 -1.81 -23.44 -35.44
C ASN A 625 -2.84 -24.36 -36.14
N LEU A 626 -2.52 -25.62 -36.21
CA LEU A 626 -3.38 -26.71 -36.71
C LEU A 626 -3.91 -27.49 -35.50
N GLN A 627 -5.24 -27.55 -35.36
CA GLN A 627 -5.89 -28.22 -34.25
C GLN A 627 -6.93 -29.22 -34.71
N LYS A 628 -6.94 -30.40 -34.07
CA LYS A 628 -7.99 -31.44 -34.26
C LYS A 628 -8.70 -31.69 -32.93
N GLY A 629 -9.84 -31.00 -32.71
CA GLY A 629 -10.54 -31.06 -31.44
C GLY A 629 -9.58 -30.86 -30.25
N ASN A 630 -9.66 -31.74 -29.24
CA ASN A 630 -8.74 -31.77 -28.10
C ASN A 630 -7.60 -32.82 -28.27
N GLN A 631 -7.55 -33.49 -29.42
CA GLN A 631 -6.62 -34.62 -29.65
C GLN A 631 -5.25 -34.19 -30.13
N LEU A 632 -5.19 -33.17 -30.99
CA LEU A 632 -3.95 -32.72 -31.60
C LEU A 632 -3.96 -31.18 -31.69
N SER A 633 -2.83 -30.58 -31.31
CA SER A 633 -2.52 -29.17 -31.55
C SER A 633 -1.08 -29.05 -31.96
N ILE A 634 -0.82 -28.50 -33.14
CA ILE A 634 0.51 -28.20 -33.65
C ILE A 634 0.58 -26.72 -33.95
N ARG A 635 1.41 -26.00 -33.23
CA ARG A 635 1.66 -24.59 -33.40
C ARG A 635 3.08 -24.41 -33.91
N TYR A 636 3.22 -23.70 -35.02
CA TYR A 636 4.49 -23.24 -35.52
C TYR A 636 4.50 -21.72 -35.56
N GLY A 637 5.57 -21.12 -35.06
CA GLY A 637 5.79 -19.68 -35.05
C GLY A 637 7.12 -19.35 -35.73
N LEU A 638 7.09 -18.34 -36.58
CA LEU A 638 8.27 -17.69 -37.14
C LEU A 638 8.23 -16.22 -36.66
N SER A 639 9.31 -15.74 -36.08
CA SER A 639 9.45 -14.37 -35.64
C SER A 639 10.78 -13.80 -36.15
N SER A 640 10.75 -12.60 -36.71
CA SER A 640 11.93 -11.82 -37.03
C SER A 640 11.98 -10.60 -36.14
N TYR A 641 13.09 -10.35 -35.51
CA TYR A 641 13.35 -9.17 -34.68
C TYR A 641 14.57 -8.43 -35.24
N GLU A 642 14.38 -7.16 -35.46
CA GLU A 642 15.41 -6.27 -35.99
C GLU A 642 15.51 -5.05 -35.07
N ARG A 643 16.74 -4.68 -34.72
CA ARG A 643 17.07 -3.42 -34.06
C ARG A 643 18.05 -2.69 -34.97
N LEU A 644 17.62 -1.58 -35.51
CA LEU A 644 18.24 -0.82 -36.58
C LEU A 644 19.78 -0.80 -36.45
N SER A 645 20.48 -1.45 -37.39
CA SER A 645 21.96 -1.53 -37.50
C SER A 645 22.71 -2.21 -36.34
N LEU A 646 22.03 -2.73 -35.33
CA LEU A 646 22.67 -3.27 -34.13
C LEU A 646 22.41 -4.77 -33.93
N TYR A 647 21.26 -5.26 -34.36
CA TYR A 647 20.86 -6.63 -34.13
C TYR A 647 19.82 -7.11 -35.14
N GLU A 648 19.99 -8.31 -35.67
CA GLU A 648 18.99 -9.04 -36.45
C GLU A 648 18.86 -10.47 -35.89
N GLY A 649 17.62 -10.94 -35.68
CA GLY A 649 17.36 -12.28 -35.18
C GLY A 649 16.13 -12.91 -35.83
N ARG A 650 16.21 -14.23 -36.11
CA ARG A 650 15.10 -15.03 -36.60
C ARG A 650 14.87 -16.21 -35.68
N GLN A 651 13.66 -16.32 -35.14
CA GLN A 651 13.31 -17.36 -34.20
C GLN A 651 12.22 -18.25 -34.75
N HIS A 652 12.48 -19.56 -34.69
CA HIS A 652 11.52 -20.62 -35.01
C HIS A 652 11.03 -21.24 -33.71
N TYR A 653 9.73 -21.43 -33.60
CA TYR A 653 9.09 -22.05 -32.45
C TYR A 653 8.11 -23.12 -32.87
N ILE A 654 8.15 -24.28 -32.23
CA ILE A 654 7.21 -25.38 -32.41
C ILE A 654 6.66 -25.82 -31.04
N ASP A 655 5.33 -25.98 -30.95
CA ASP A 655 4.64 -26.57 -29.80
C ASP A 655 3.62 -27.58 -30.35
N ALA A 656 3.88 -28.85 -30.13
CA ALA A 656 3.01 -29.94 -30.55
C ALA A 656 2.48 -30.70 -29.33
N LYS A 657 1.19 -30.86 -29.27
CA LYS A 657 0.47 -31.57 -28.20
C LYS A 657 -0.43 -32.63 -28.82
N TYR A 658 -0.26 -33.87 -28.36
CA TYR A 658 -1.10 -34.97 -28.75
C TYR A 658 -1.69 -35.68 -27.53
N ASN A 659 -3.01 -35.82 -27.51
CA ASN A 659 -3.73 -36.48 -26.42
C ASN A 659 -4.80 -37.40 -27.00
N HIS A 660 -4.56 -38.69 -26.99
CA HIS A 660 -5.53 -39.68 -27.47
C HIS A 660 -5.30 -41.05 -26.84
N LYS A 661 -6.37 -41.73 -26.43
CA LYS A 661 -6.38 -43.11 -25.92
C LYS A 661 -5.34 -43.40 -24.83
N GLY A 662 -5.18 -42.46 -23.85
CA GLY A 662 -4.22 -42.63 -22.76
C GLY A 662 -2.78 -42.18 -23.05
N TRP A 663 -2.49 -41.74 -24.28
CA TRP A 663 -1.22 -41.12 -24.63
C TRP A 663 -1.34 -39.58 -24.51
N ASN A 664 -0.42 -39.00 -23.77
CA ASN A 664 -0.26 -37.56 -23.69
C ASN A 664 1.20 -37.22 -24.03
N MET A 665 1.42 -36.61 -25.20
CA MET A 665 2.73 -36.24 -25.69
C MET A 665 2.81 -34.74 -25.90
N ILE A 666 3.88 -34.11 -25.43
CA ILE A 666 4.18 -32.70 -25.62
C ILE A 666 5.60 -32.58 -26.17
N ALA A 667 5.76 -31.85 -27.26
CA ALA A 667 7.03 -31.50 -27.83
C ALA A 667 7.11 -29.99 -28.03
N ILE A 668 8.11 -29.35 -27.42
CA ILE A 668 8.37 -27.93 -27.54
C ILE A 668 9.79 -27.74 -28.00
N GLY A 669 9.99 -26.90 -29.02
CA GLY A 669 11.29 -26.54 -29.53
C GLY A 669 11.37 -25.08 -29.90
N LYS A 670 12.51 -24.44 -29.62
CA LYS A 670 12.86 -23.08 -30.05
C LYS A 670 14.24 -23.13 -30.70
N TYR A 671 14.38 -22.41 -31.79
CA TYR A 671 15.67 -22.22 -32.49
C TYR A 671 15.78 -20.72 -32.82
N LEU A 672 16.90 -20.12 -32.46
CA LEU A 672 17.22 -18.74 -32.75
C LEU A 672 18.50 -18.68 -33.58
N GLU A 673 18.44 -17.95 -34.67
CA GLU A 673 19.59 -17.49 -35.45
C GLU A 673 19.67 -15.97 -35.30
N SER A 674 20.79 -15.48 -34.81
CA SER A 674 20.95 -14.04 -34.54
C SER A 674 22.34 -13.56 -34.85
N GLU A 675 22.43 -12.33 -35.33
CA GLU A 675 23.64 -11.58 -35.59
C GLU A 675 23.54 -10.22 -34.89
N GLY A 676 24.55 -9.90 -34.06
CA GLY A 676 24.72 -8.60 -33.43
C GLY A 676 25.94 -7.89 -34.05
N TYR A 677 25.82 -6.59 -34.31
CA TYR A 677 26.83 -5.75 -34.94
C TYR A 677 27.48 -4.80 -33.94
#